data_5cdbd2e00e5cf9ffef194983b977fb29
#
_entry.id   5cdbd2e00e5cf9ffef194983b977fb29
#
_cell.length_a   1.000
_cell.length_b   1.000
_cell.length_c   1.000
_cell.angle_alpha   90.00
_cell.angle_beta   90.00
_cell.angle_gamma   90.00
#
_symmetry.space_group_name_H-M   'P 1'
#
loop_
_entity.id
_entity.type
_entity.pdbx_description
1 polymer ?
#
loop_
_entity_poly.entity_id
_entity_poly.type
_entity_poly.pdbx_seq_one_letter_code
_entity_poly.pdbx_strand_id
1 'polypeptide(L)'
;MLKNYGKATKMEDPIIHFYEDFLSEYDPKLRKARGVWYTPAPVVNFIIRAVDDILKTEFDLPQGLADTNKTKIKVDAQGKKIEQEVHRVQILDPATGTGTFLAEVIKHIHKKFVGQQGIWSNYVETHLLPRLNGFELLMASYAMAHLKLDLLLTETGFKPTKDQRFRVFLTNSLEEYHPDTGTLFANWLSTEANEANRIKKDTPVMCVIGNPPYSGESANKGEWIMNLMDDYKKEPGGKEKLKEQNSKFINDDYVKFLRYGQYFIEKNGSGILAFINPHGFLDNPTFRGMRWNLLKTYDKIYTIDLHGNAKKKEIAPDGSADVNVFDIEQGVSINFFIKTGKKKTNELGLVFHYDLYGKREGKYDFLLENNMKSVPYKKLENKQPNFFFTTKDFVEEKTYSKGFSIPELLTLNSLGLLTKRDDLSVDFVEKNLENKISYFLDESISVNEVCKKFNLVIKDNDKWDANQTRNNVSKSEIKNQIRSFQYRPFDNRKVFYNPYFVARPNTKVLSHFINENIGLIICRQGQAVGGDEWNVVFTCKYLTDQNIYRRGGGTVFPLYLYPETNGQNIEQKNVRIPNLNIEIVNHFAKKIDMQFSNEKVKSIISFAPIDILDYIYAILHSPTYREKYKEFLKIDFPRIPYPKDKETFWKLVKIGEEIRKIHLLESPSVEKFITQYPVDGNNIVKKIKYENSNVYING
;
A
#
# COMPACT_ATOMS: atom_id res chain seq x y z
N MET A 1 -36.93 -13.42 -18.87
CA MET A 1 -35.73 -13.40 -18.01
C MET A 1 -35.19 -11.97 -17.81
N LEU A 2 -34.92 -11.19 -18.84
CA LEU A 2 -34.34 -9.83 -18.73
C LEU A 2 -35.17 -8.80 -17.94
N LYS A 3 -36.49 -8.92 -17.86
CA LYS A 3 -37.36 -7.94 -17.20
C LYS A 3 -37.25 -7.87 -15.66
N ASN A 4 -36.65 -8.87 -15.01
CA ASN A 4 -36.51 -8.93 -13.53
C ASN A 4 -35.05 -9.08 -13.06
N TYR A 5 -34.12 -9.19 -14.00
CA TYR A 5 -32.69 -9.26 -13.69
C TYR A 5 -32.22 -7.88 -13.21
N GLY A 6 -31.56 -7.82 -12.09
CA GLY A 6 -31.01 -6.58 -11.53
C GLY A 6 -31.93 -5.74 -10.63
N LYS A 7 -33.24 -6.02 -10.56
CA LYS A 7 -34.17 -5.27 -9.70
C LYS A 7 -33.91 -5.42 -8.20
N ALA A 8 -33.42 -6.59 -7.77
CA ALA A 8 -33.07 -6.86 -6.38
C ALA A 8 -31.77 -6.18 -5.94
N THR A 9 -30.89 -5.84 -6.89
CA THR A 9 -29.58 -5.25 -6.64
C THR A 9 -29.49 -3.77 -7.02
N LYS A 10 -30.59 -3.12 -7.44
CA LYS A 10 -30.63 -1.75 -7.98
C LYS A 10 -29.63 -1.56 -9.16
N MET A 11 -29.26 -2.63 -9.82
CA MET A 11 -28.32 -2.59 -10.94
C MET A 11 -29.08 -2.49 -12.27
N GLU A 12 -28.90 -1.37 -12.95
CA GLU A 12 -29.70 -1.00 -14.13
C GLU A 12 -29.21 -1.60 -15.44
N ASP A 13 -28.07 -2.36 -15.48
CA ASP A 13 -27.45 -2.83 -16.70
C ASP A 13 -27.37 -4.36 -16.82
N PRO A 14 -28.37 -5.03 -17.47
CA PRO A 14 -28.41 -6.49 -17.59
C PRO A 14 -27.25 -7.10 -18.38
N ILE A 15 -26.65 -6.35 -19.30
CA ILE A 15 -25.58 -6.83 -20.18
C ILE A 15 -24.28 -6.94 -19.41
N ILE A 16 -24.02 -6.00 -18.50
CA ILE A 16 -22.83 -6.03 -17.63
C ILE A 16 -22.90 -7.21 -16.68
N HIS A 17 -24.06 -7.49 -16.08
CA HIS A 17 -24.23 -8.64 -15.21
C HIS A 17 -23.95 -9.96 -15.94
N PHE A 18 -24.49 -10.11 -17.13
CA PHE A 18 -24.21 -11.29 -17.95
C PHE A 18 -22.72 -11.45 -18.21
N TYR A 19 -22.03 -10.35 -18.53
CA TYR A 19 -20.59 -10.39 -18.82
C TYR A 19 -19.74 -10.63 -17.55
N GLU A 20 -20.12 -10.06 -16.43
CA GLU A 20 -19.43 -10.30 -15.14
C GLU A 20 -19.62 -11.71 -14.62
N ASP A 21 -20.85 -12.22 -14.67
CA ASP A 21 -21.16 -13.59 -14.33
C ASP A 21 -20.40 -14.55 -15.26
N PHE A 22 -20.38 -14.26 -16.55
CA PHE A 22 -19.60 -15.02 -17.51
C PHE A 22 -18.10 -15.01 -17.21
N LEU A 23 -17.50 -13.84 -16.94
CA LEU A 23 -16.07 -13.77 -16.58
C LEU A 23 -15.76 -14.39 -15.23
N SER A 24 -16.68 -14.32 -14.26
CA SER A 24 -16.48 -14.92 -12.93
C SER A 24 -16.46 -16.45 -12.99
N GLU A 25 -17.20 -17.04 -13.93
CA GLU A 25 -17.24 -18.49 -14.18
C GLU A 25 -16.16 -18.94 -15.16
N TYR A 26 -15.89 -18.15 -16.21
CA TYR A 26 -14.98 -18.55 -17.28
C TYR A 26 -13.50 -18.44 -16.88
N ASP A 27 -13.08 -17.34 -16.22
CA ASP A 27 -11.71 -17.18 -15.73
C ASP A 27 -11.61 -16.27 -14.48
N PRO A 28 -11.98 -16.79 -13.30
CA PRO A 28 -11.92 -16.03 -12.05
C PRO A 28 -10.49 -15.64 -11.65
N LYS A 29 -9.47 -16.39 -12.08
CA LYS A 29 -8.06 -16.08 -11.80
C LYS A 29 -7.60 -14.88 -12.62
N LEU A 30 -7.96 -14.80 -13.89
CA LEU A 30 -7.62 -13.67 -14.77
C LEU A 30 -8.32 -12.40 -14.30
N ARG A 31 -9.60 -12.47 -13.93
CA ARG A 31 -10.38 -11.36 -13.35
C ARG A 31 -9.68 -10.77 -12.11
N LYS A 32 -9.30 -11.64 -11.17
CA LYS A 32 -8.60 -11.24 -9.95
C LYS A 32 -7.19 -10.72 -10.21
N ALA A 33 -6.43 -11.35 -11.09
CA ALA A 33 -5.06 -10.97 -11.43
C ALA A 33 -4.98 -9.62 -12.15
N ARG A 34 -6.01 -9.26 -12.90
CA ARG A 34 -6.10 -7.99 -13.64
C ARG A 34 -6.82 -6.89 -12.89
N GLY A 35 -7.39 -7.17 -11.70
CA GLY A 35 -8.03 -6.17 -10.83
C GLY A 35 -9.23 -5.46 -11.49
N VAL A 36 -9.94 -6.14 -12.39
CA VAL A 36 -11.10 -5.58 -13.11
C VAL A 36 -12.35 -5.71 -12.26
N TRP A 37 -12.86 -4.57 -11.76
CA TRP A 37 -14.07 -4.49 -10.95
C TRP A 37 -15.07 -3.53 -11.55
N TYR A 38 -16.33 -3.97 -11.64
CA TYR A 38 -17.42 -3.10 -12.10
C TYR A 38 -17.64 -1.95 -11.11
N THR A 39 -17.76 -0.74 -11.64
CA THR A 39 -18.00 0.45 -10.82
C THR A 39 -19.50 0.66 -10.61
N PRO A 40 -20.00 0.68 -9.37
CA PRO A 40 -21.43 0.89 -9.10
C PRO A 40 -21.96 2.20 -9.69
N ALA A 41 -23.18 2.15 -10.23
CA ALA A 41 -23.81 3.30 -10.89
C ALA A 41 -23.86 4.58 -10.05
N PRO A 42 -24.15 4.55 -8.73
CA PRO A 42 -24.11 5.75 -7.88
C PRO A 42 -22.75 6.44 -7.83
N VAL A 43 -21.65 5.64 -7.84
CA VAL A 43 -20.27 6.16 -7.83
C VAL A 43 -19.95 6.83 -9.16
N VAL A 44 -20.24 6.16 -10.29
CA VAL A 44 -20.00 6.72 -11.63
C VAL A 44 -20.81 7.99 -11.83
N ASN A 45 -22.08 7.97 -11.47
CA ASN A 45 -22.98 9.13 -11.57
C ASN A 45 -22.46 10.34 -10.75
N PHE A 46 -22.00 10.10 -9.51
CA PHE A 46 -21.41 11.15 -8.70
C PHE A 46 -20.18 11.76 -9.35
N ILE A 47 -19.25 10.92 -9.84
CA ILE A 47 -18.01 11.39 -10.49
C ILE A 47 -18.33 12.24 -11.73
N ILE A 48 -19.24 11.81 -12.58
CA ILE A 48 -19.60 12.55 -13.80
C ILE A 48 -20.27 13.88 -13.49
N ARG A 49 -21.22 13.92 -12.52
CA ARG A 49 -21.84 15.17 -12.05
C ARG A 49 -20.80 16.12 -11.45
N ALA A 50 -19.88 15.59 -10.65
CA ALA A 50 -18.81 16.36 -10.06
C ALA A 50 -17.88 16.97 -11.11
N VAL A 51 -17.48 16.22 -12.14
CA VAL A 51 -16.67 16.76 -13.25
C VAL A 51 -17.43 17.85 -14.02
N ASP A 52 -18.72 17.67 -14.29
CA ASP A 52 -19.57 18.70 -14.93
C ASP A 52 -19.62 19.98 -14.08
N ASP A 53 -19.78 19.86 -12.76
CA ASP A 53 -19.79 20.98 -11.82
C ASP A 53 -18.44 21.69 -11.77
N ILE A 54 -17.33 20.94 -11.72
CA ILE A 54 -15.96 21.48 -11.69
C ILE A 54 -15.66 22.25 -12.99
N LEU A 55 -16.06 21.74 -14.15
CA LEU A 55 -15.91 22.45 -15.42
C LEU A 55 -16.62 23.80 -15.42
N LYS A 56 -17.82 23.86 -14.82
CA LYS A 56 -18.59 25.12 -14.71
C LYS A 56 -17.96 26.10 -13.73
N THR A 57 -17.48 25.63 -12.59
CA THR A 57 -17.06 26.50 -11.48
C THR A 57 -15.59 26.91 -11.51
N GLU A 58 -14.70 26.04 -12.03
CA GLU A 58 -13.25 26.25 -12.00
C GLU A 58 -12.67 26.64 -13.36
N PHE A 59 -13.40 26.32 -14.46
CA PHE A 59 -12.89 26.50 -15.83
C PHE A 59 -13.73 27.49 -16.66
N ASP A 60 -14.75 28.08 -16.06
CA ASP A 60 -15.64 29.05 -16.71
C ASP A 60 -16.33 28.47 -17.96
N LEU A 61 -16.75 27.19 -17.89
CA LEU A 61 -17.47 26.47 -18.94
C LEU A 61 -18.93 26.23 -18.53
N PRO A 62 -19.87 27.15 -18.81
CA PRO A 62 -21.25 27.08 -18.30
C PRO A 62 -22.00 25.80 -18.70
N GLN A 63 -21.66 25.21 -19.84
CA GLN A 63 -22.25 23.95 -20.30
C GLN A 63 -21.57 22.70 -19.74
N GLY A 64 -20.45 22.85 -18.99
CA GLY A 64 -19.71 21.76 -18.39
C GLY A 64 -19.30 20.70 -19.41
N LEU A 65 -19.67 19.44 -19.16
CA LEU A 65 -19.38 18.34 -20.09
C LEU A 65 -20.06 18.50 -21.46
N ALA A 66 -21.12 19.28 -21.58
CA ALA A 66 -21.79 19.54 -22.86
C ALA A 66 -21.18 20.71 -23.65
N ASP A 67 -20.12 21.33 -23.15
CA ASP A 67 -19.48 22.48 -23.78
C ASP A 67 -18.93 22.14 -25.17
N THR A 68 -19.15 23.04 -26.14
CA THR A 68 -18.77 22.86 -27.55
C THR A 68 -17.62 23.76 -27.99
N ASN A 69 -17.07 24.56 -27.06
CA ASN A 69 -15.95 25.44 -27.35
C ASN A 69 -14.74 24.66 -27.91
N LYS A 70 -14.08 25.28 -28.87
CA LYS A 70 -12.89 24.72 -29.53
C LYS A 70 -11.62 25.47 -29.15
N THR A 71 -10.52 24.80 -29.31
CA THR A 71 -9.17 25.34 -29.16
C THR A 71 -8.29 24.91 -30.33
N LYS A 72 -7.25 25.68 -30.62
CA LYS A 72 -6.30 25.33 -31.68
C LYS A 72 -5.10 24.63 -31.12
N ILE A 73 -4.70 23.53 -31.71
CA ILE A 73 -3.49 22.78 -31.39
C ILE A 73 -2.58 22.70 -32.63
N LYS A 74 -1.29 22.57 -32.39
CA LYS A 74 -0.29 22.33 -33.43
C LYS A 74 -0.01 20.83 -33.51
N VAL A 75 -0.39 20.22 -34.65
CA VAL A 75 -0.19 18.79 -34.90
C VAL A 75 0.91 18.62 -35.94
N ASP A 76 1.78 17.65 -35.76
CA ASP A 76 2.81 17.32 -36.74
C ASP A 76 2.17 16.43 -37.80
N ALA A 77 2.05 16.96 -39.01
CA ALA A 77 1.60 16.23 -40.19
C ALA A 77 2.78 16.11 -41.16
N GLN A 78 3.41 14.92 -41.21
CA GLN A 78 4.55 14.60 -42.06
C GLN A 78 5.71 15.63 -42.01
N GLY A 79 6.07 16.03 -40.79
CA GLY A 79 7.16 17.00 -40.55
C GLY A 79 6.75 18.48 -40.69
N LYS A 80 5.48 18.77 -41.01
CA LYS A 80 4.92 20.13 -41.02
C LYS A 80 3.97 20.32 -39.84
N LYS A 81 4.19 21.38 -39.06
CA LYS A 81 3.26 21.77 -37.98
C LYS A 81 2.06 22.47 -38.57
N ILE A 82 0.90 21.83 -38.54
CA ILE A 82 -0.39 22.41 -38.97
C ILE A 82 -1.24 22.76 -37.75
N GLU A 83 -1.99 23.87 -37.83
CA GLU A 83 -3.00 24.18 -36.81
C GLU A 83 -4.26 23.38 -37.07
N GLN A 84 -4.77 22.73 -36.04
CA GLN A 84 -6.03 21.98 -36.04
C GLN A 84 -6.94 22.48 -34.94
N GLU A 85 -8.21 22.69 -35.26
CA GLU A 85 -9.25 22.95 -34.27
C GLU A 85 -9.74 21.65 -33.65
N VAL A 86 -9.78 21.59 -32.31
CA VAL A 86 -10.31 20.48 -31.52
C VAL A 86 -11.21 21.01 -30.43
N HIS A 87 -12.14 20.21 -29.91
CA HIS A 87 -12.94 20.60 -28.75
C HIS A 87 -12.04 20.83 -27.55
N ARG A 88 -12.30 21.89 -26.78
CA ARG A 88 -11.55 22.21 -25.54
C ARG A 88 -11.76 21.12 -24.50
N VAL A 89 -13.00 20.65 -24.29
CA VAL A 89 -13.32 19.56 -23.37
C VAL A 89 -13.12 18.23 -24.05
N GLN A 90 -11.91 17.72 -24.07
CA GLN A 90 -11.56 16.34 -24.47
C GLN A 90 -11.62 15.42 -23.27
N ILE A 91 -12.36 14.32 -23.37
CA ILE A 91 -12.58 13.34 -22.32
C ILE A 91 -11.81 12.07 -22.66
N LEU A 92 -11.10 11.50 -21.68
CA LEU A 92 -10.41 10.22 -21.80
C LEU A 92 -10.74 9.32 -20.60
N ASP A 93 -11.25 8.12 -20.90
CA ASP A 93 -11.25 7.00 -19.96
C ASP A 93 -10.09 6.06 -20.32
N PRO A 94 -8.98 6.05 -19.57
CA PRO A 94 -7.80 5.27 -19.93
C PRO A 94 -7.91 3.78 -19.55
N ALA A 95 -8.99 3.35 -18.91
CA ALA A 95 -9.28 1.98 -18.55
C ALA A 95 -10.78 1.72 -18.70
N THR A 96 -11.24 1.85 -19.93
CA THR A 96 -12.66 1.98 -20.32
C THR A 96 -13.52 0.81 -19.82
N GLY A 97 -12.97 -0.39 -19.71
CA GLY A 97 -13.72 -1.59 -19.37
C GLY A 97 -14.88 -1.79 -20.37
N THR A 98 -16.07 -1.97 -19.84
CA THR A 98 -17.30 -2.10 -20.65
C THR A 98 -17.94 -0.74 -21.00
N GLY A 99 -17.20 0.36 -20.89
CA GLY A 99 -17.66 1.71 -21.28
C GLY A 99 -18.56 2.42 -20.28
N THR A 100 -18.56 2.04 -19.00
CA THR A 100 -19.52 2.55 -18.00
C THR A 100 -19.40 4.05 -17.76
N PHE A 101 -18.19 4.60 -17.65
CA PHE A 101 -17.99 6.04 -17.48
C PHE A 101 -18.39 6.82 -18.75
N LEU A 102 -18.01 6.35 -19.91
CA LEU A 102 -18.37 6.99 -21.18
C LEU A 102 -19.88 6.97 -21.41
N ALA A 103 -20.55 5.87 -21.08
CA ALA A 103 -22.01 5.76 -21.13
C ALA A 103 -22.70 6.76 -20.20
N GLU A 104 -22.19 6.94 -18.97
CA GLU A 104 -22.76 7.90 -18.04
C GLU A 104 -22.53 9.36 -18.49
N VAL A 105 -21.40 9.67 -19.14
CA VAL A 105 -21.17 10.97 -19.78
C VAL A 105 -22.26 11.23 -20.85
N ILE A 106 -22.56 10.26 -21.70
CA ILE A 106 -23.62 10.36 -22.71
C ILE A 106 -24.98 10.62 -22.04
N LYS A 107 -25.35 9.81 -21.03
CA LYS A 107 -26.60 9.96 -20.29
C LYS A 107 -26.71 11.34 -19.62
N HIS A 108 -25.63 11.79 -18.99
CA HIS A 108 -25.59 13.09 -18.31
C HIS A 108 -25.77 14.25 -19.29
N ILE A 109 -25.12 14.20 -20.44
CA ILE A 109 -25.24 15.22 -21.48
C ILE A 109 -26.63 15.17 -22.11
N HIS A 110 -27.15 13.97 -22.45
CA HIS A 110 -28.48 13.80 -23.06
C HIS A 110 -29.62 14.41 -22.21
N LYS A 111 -29.51 14.34 -20.87
CA LYS A 111 -30.47 14.99 -19.96
C LYS A 111 -30.64 16.50 -20.25
N LYS A 112 -29.61 17.18 -20.75
CA LYS A 112 -29.66 18.61 -21.10
C LYS A 112 -30.41 18.87 -22.42
N PHE A 113 -30.68 17.83 -23.22
CA PHE A 113 -31.39 17.91 -24.49
C PHE A 113 -32.85 17.45 -24.39
N VAL A 114 -33.35 17.20 -23.18
CA VAL A 114 -34.78 16.92 -22.96
C VAL A 114 -35.59 18.11 -23.45
N GLY A 115 -36.56 17.86 -24.39
CA GLY A 115 -37.32 18.90 -25.05
C GLY A 115 -36.60 19.52 -26.29
N GLN A 116 -35.39 19.08 -26.64
CA GLN A 116 -34.60 19.57 -27.76
C GLN A 116 -34.07 18.43 -28.64
N GLN A 117 -34.83 17.35 -28.76
CA GLN A 117 -34.42 16.12 -29.50
C GLN A 117 -34.07 16.38 -30.95
N GLY A 118 -34.64 17.42 -31.59
CA GLY A 118 -34.37 17.77 -32.98
C GLY A 118 -32.92 18.12 -33.31
N ILE A 119 -32.15 18.56 -32.31
CA ILE A 119 -30.74 18.92 -32.49
C ILE A 119 -29.80 17.86 -31.91
N TRP A 120 -30.32 16.84 -31.19
CA TRP A 120 -29.52 15.83 -30.52
C TRP A 120 -28.58 15.06 -31.42
N SER A 121 -29.11 14.52 -32.54
CA SER A 121 -28.29 13.73 -33.47
C SER A 121 -27.14 14.53 -34.06
N ASN A 122 -27.38 15.77 -34.42
CA ASN A 122 -26.33 16.66 -34.92
C ASN A 122 -25.29 16.97 -33.84
N TYR A 123 -25.72 17.20 -32.56
CA TYR A 123 -24.80 17.40 -31.44
C TYR A 123 -23.94 16.18 -31.21
N VAL A 124 -24.51 14.97 -31.23
CA VAL A 124 -23.75 13.71 -31.06
C VAL A 124 -22.66 13.59 -32.10
N GLU A 125 -22.99 13.75 -33.38
CA GLU A 125 -22.04 13.60 -34.47
C GLU A 125 -20.94 14.66 -34.46
N THR A 126 -21.31 15.92 -34.22
CA THR A 126 -20.37 17.05 -34.38
C THR A 126 -19.60 17.39 -33.11
N HIS A 127 -20.17 17.11 -31.94
CA HIS A 127 -19.59 17.57 -30.67
C HIS A 127 -19.34 16.48 -29.66
N LEU A 128 -20.09 15.38 -29.62
CA LEU A 128 -19.92 14.36 -28.58
C LEU A 128 -18.90 13.29 -29.00
N LEU A 129 -19.15 12.59 -30.12
CA LEU A 129 -18.29 11.50 -30.58
C LEU A 129 -16.84 11.93 -30.85
N PRO A 130 -16.54 13.12 -31.39
CA PRO A 130 -15.15 13.52 -31.66
C PRO A 130 -14.28 13.75 -30.41
N ARG A 131 -14.86 13.85 -29.22
CA ARG A 131 -14.13 14.20 -27.97
C ARG A 131 -14.27 13.20 -26.84
N LEU A 132 -15.01 12.11 -27.05
CA LEU A 132 -15.23 11.05 -26.09
C LEU A 132 -14.30 9.89 -26.41
N ASN A 133 -13.18 9.81 -25.70
CA ASN A 133 -12.11 8.86 -25.98
C ASN A 133 -12.01 7.79 -24.89
N GLY A 134 -11.72 6.56 -25.27
CA GLY A 134 -11.51 5.45 -24.36
C GLY A 134 -10.35 4.55 -24.80
N PHE A 135 -9.61 4.01 -23.84
CA PHE A 135 -8.58 2.99 -24.06
C PHE A 135 -8.91 1.73 -23.30
N GLU A 136 -8.82 0.60 -23.95
CA GLU A 136 -9.07 -0.71 -23.35
C GLU A 136 -8.03 -1.72 -23.83
N LEU A 137 -7.55 -2.55 -22.91
CA LEU A 137 -6.54 -3.57 -23.20
C LEU A 137 -7.15 -4.91 -23.60
N LEU A 138 -8.34 -5.22 -23.09
CA LEU A 138 -8.99 -6.52 -23.28
C LEU A 138 -10.02 -6.47 -24.39
N MET A 139 -9.84 -7.33 -25.41
CA MET A 139 -10.71 -7.40 -26.59
C MET A 139 -12.19 -7.57 -26.22
N ALA A 140 -12.51 -8.41 -25.24
CA ALA A 140 -13.88 -8.66 -24.82
C ALA A 140 -14.55 -7.42 -24.22
N SER A 141 -13.86 -6.72 -23.30
CA SER A 141 -14.33 -5.46 -22.70
C SER A 141 -14.48 -4.37 -23.77
N TYR A 142 -13.52 -4.29 -24.68
CA TYR A 142 -13.55 -3.38 -25.80
C TYR A 142 -14.79 -3.57 -26.68
N ALA A 143 -15.09 -4.83 -27.11
CA ALA A 143 -16.27 -5.14 -27.90
C ALA A 143 -17.57 -4.81 -27.15
N MET A 144 -17.62 -5.10 -25.83
CA MET A 144 -18.76 -4.78 -24.98
C MET A 144 -18.96 -3.26 -24.83
N ALA A 145 -17.87 -2.48 -24.74
CA ALA A 145 -17.97 -1.03 -24.69
C ALA A 145 -18.60 -0.45 -25.95
N HIS A 146 -18.18 -0.91 -27.14
CA HIS A 146 -18.77 -0.50 -28.41
C HIS A 146 -20.28 -0.85 -28.49
N LEU A 147 -20.64 -2.09 -28.12
CA LEU A 147 -22.04 -2.53 -28.14
C LEU A 147 -22.90 -1.70 -27.18
N LYS A 148 -22.42 -1.47 -25.95
CA LYS A 148 -23.13 -0.70 -24.94
C LYS A 148 -23.34 0.75 -25.34
N LEU A 149 -22.32 1.40 -25.89
CA LEU A 149 -22.42 2.79 -26.33
C LEU A 149 -23.37 2.94 -27.53
N ASP A 150 -23.37 1.97 -28.46
CA ASP A 150 -24.27 1.94 -29.63
C ASP A 150 -25.73 1.78 -29.18
N LEU A 151 -26.00 0.79 -28.35
CA LEU A 151 -27.35 0.58 -27.78
C LEU A 151 -27.84 1.82 -27.01
N LEU A 152 -26.99 2.42 -26.17
CA LEU A 152 -27.35 3.61 -25.42
C LEU A 152 -27.69 4.79 -26.34
N LEU A 153 -26.88 5.07 -27.36
CA LEU A 153 -27.18 6.15 -28.29
C LEU A 153 -28.46 5.89 -29.05
N THR A 154 -28.71 4.65 -29.45
CA THR A 154 -29.99 4.24 -30.12
C THR A 154 -31.17 4.52 -29.18
N GLU A 155 -31.08 4.17 -27.91
CA GLU A 155 -32.11 4.44 -26.89
C GLU A 155 -32.36 5.95 -26.69
N THR A 156 -31.34 6.81 -26.88
CA THR A 156 -31.48 8.27 -26.77
C THR A 156 -32.17 8.88 -28.02
N GLY A 157 -32.49 8.07 -29.03
CA GLY A 157 -33.08 8.52 -30.30
C GLY A 157 -32.06 9.09 -31.28
N PHE A 158 -30.77 8.84 -31.07
CA PHE A 158 -29.72 9.22 -32.01
C PHE A 158 -29.91 8.52 -33.37
N LYS A 159 -29.86 9.30 -34.45
CA LYS A 159 -29.93 8.80 -35.83
C LYS A 159 -28.68 9.25 -36.59
N PRO A 160 -27.74 8.36 -36.85
CA PRO A 160 -26.49 8.70 -37.53
C PRO A 160 -26.78 9.10 -39.01
N THR A 161 -26.12 10.16 -39.45
CA THR A 161 -26.14 10.58 -40.84
C THR A 161 -24.91 10.10 -41.62
N LYS A 162 -23.87 9.70 -40.88
CA LYS A 162 -22.59 9.20 -41.39
C LYS A 162 -22.19 7.94 -40.62
N ASP A 163 -21.42 7.09 -41.27
CA ASP A 163 -20.75 6.00 -40.59
C ASP A 163 -19.65 6.58 -39.72
N GLN A 164 -19.87 6.60 -38.38
CA GLN A 164 -18.93 7.12 -37.40
C GLN A 164 -18.65 6.07 -36.34
N ARG A 165 -17.37 5.85 -36.08
CA ARG A 165 -16.91 4.94 -35.06
C ARG A 165 -16.80 5.63 -33.69
N PHE A 166 -17.13 4.91 -32.59
CA PHE A 166 -16.75 5.33 -31.24
C PHE A 166 -15.25 5.38 -31.12
N ARG A 167 -14.74 6.38 -30.40
CA ARG A 167 -13.31 6.56 -30.18
C ARG A 167 -12.84 5.77 -28.96
N VAL A 168 -13.25 4.50 -28.91
CA VAL A 168 -12.71 3.51 -27.96
C VAL A 168 -11.72 2.66 -28.75
N PHE A 169 -10.49 2.53 -28.22
CA PHE A 169 -9.37 1.92 -28.92
C PHE A 169 -8.78 0.77 -28.11
N LEU A 170 -8.45 -0.32 -28.80
CA LEU A 170 -7.78 -1.47 -28.22
C LEU A 170 -6.27 -1.16 -28.08
N THR A 171 -5.84 -0.69 -26.91
CA THR A 171 -4.46 -0.27 -26.67
C THR A 171 -4.10 -0.36 -25.20
N ASN A 172 -2.80 -0.53 -24.88
CA ASN A 172 -2.30 -0.37 -23.53
C ASN A 172 -2.09 1.13 -23.24
N SER A 173 -2.82 1.67 -22.29
CA SER A 173 -2.68 3.07 -21.86
C SER A 173 -1.30 3.39 -21.31
N LEU A 174 -0.69 2.45 -20.60
CA LEU A 174 0.61 2.66 -19.90
C LEU A 174 1.82 2.50 -20.82
N GLU A 175 1.60 2.36 -22.14
CA GLU A 175 2.65 2.40 -23.15
C GLU A 175 2.69 3.76 -23.84
N GLU A 176 3.89 4.18 -24.18
CA GLU A 176 4.10 5.38 -24.99
C GLU A 176 3.50 5.19 -26.38
N TYR A 177 3.25 6.30 -27.10
CA TYR A 177 2.88 6.21 -28.50
C TYR A 177 4.02 5.62 -29.33
N HIS A 178 3.69 4.77 -30.30
CA HIS A 178 4.65 4.22 -31.25
C HIS A 178 4.57 5.00 -32.57
N PRO A 179 5.71 5.29 -33.24
CA PRO A 179 5.70 5.84 -34.58
C PRO A 179 5.02 4.88 -35.56
N ASP A 180 4.37 5.43 -36.58
CA ASP A 180 3.75 4.63 -37.62
C ASP A 180 4.80 3.79 -38.36
N THR A 181 4.67 2.47 -38.30
CA THR A 181 5.65 1.54 -38.89
C THR A 181 5.36 1.23 -40.37
N GLY A 182 4.32 1.83 -40.98
CA GLY A 182 4.05 1.74 -42.40
C GLY A 182 3.82 0.33 -42.98
N THR A 183 3.43 -0.64 -42.14
CA THR A 183 3.22 -2.03 -42.61
C THR A 183 1.92 -2.18 -43.41
N LEU A 184 2.06 -2.60 -44.63
CA LEU A 184 0.99 -2.74 -45.65
C LEU A 184 -0.07 -3.84 -45.36
N PHE A 185 0.08 -4.66 -44.32
CA PHE A 185 -0.70 -5.89 -44.15
C PHE A 185 -1.84 -5.87 -43.11
N ALA A 186 -2.14 -4.73 -42.48
CA ALA A 186 -3.25 -4.67 -41.53
C ALA A 186 -3.87 -3.26 -41.45
N ASN A 187 -4.45 -2.80 -42.56
CA ASN A 187 -4.95 -1.42 -42.69
C ASN A 187 -5.89 -0.95 -41.55
N TRP A 188 -6.77 -1.80 -41.05
CA TRP A 188 -7.69 -1.36 -39.98
C TRP A 188 -7.06 -1.37 -38.58
N LEU A 189 -6.21 -2.35 -38.24
CA LEU A 189 -5.47 -2.39 -36.98
C LEU A 189 -4.44 -1.27 -36.92
N SER A 190 -3.77 -0.97 -38.02
CA SER A 190 -2.84 0.16 -38.09
C SER A 190 -3.56 1.50 -37.98
N THR A 191 -4.74 1.66 -38.60
CA THR A 191 -5.55 2.88 -38.46
C THR A 191 -5.99 3.10 -37.02
N GLU A 192 -6.46 2.06 -36.32
CA GLU A 192 -6.86 2.13 -34.92
C GLU A 192 -5.69 2.48 -34.02
N ALA A 193 -4.54 1.82 -34.20
CA ALA A 193 -3.33 2.12 -33.45
C ALA A 193 -2.85 3.55 -33.67
N ASN A 194 -2.92 4.05 -34.92
CA ASN A 194 -2.54 5.41 -35.26
C ASN A 194 -3.48 6.46 -34.64
N GLU A 195 -4.77 6.20 -34.57
CA GLU A 195 -5.73 7.07 -33.90
C GLU A 195 -5.50 7.09 -32.39
N ALA A 196 -5.25 5.94 -31.74
CA ALA A 196 -4.89 5.85 -30.34
C ALA A 196 -3.58 6.62 -30.05
N ASN A 197 -2.56 6.43 -30.90
CA ASN A 197 -1.28 7.14 -30.81
C ASN A 197 -1.44 8.66 -30.96
N ARG A 198 -2.34 9.11 -31.85
CA ARG A 198 -2.66 10.53 -32.02
C ARG A 198 -3.26 11.12 -30.73
N ILE A 199 -4.14 10.38 -30.03
CA ILE A 199 -4.66 10.84 -28.75
C ILE A 199 -3.55 10.92 -27.72
N LYS A 200 -2.71 9.90 -27.62
CA LYS A 200 -1.57 9.89 -26.70
C LYS A 200 -0.59 11.05 -26.97
N LYS A 201 -0.35 11.36 -28.25
CA LYS A 201 0.63 12.36 -28.67
C LYS A 201 0.08 13.79 -28.72
N ASP A 202 -1.08 14.01 -29.33
CA ASP A 202 -1.47 15.33 -29.80
C ASP A 202 -2.75 15.88 -29.18
N THR A 203 -3.65 15.00 -28.65
CA THR A 203 -4.94 15.46 -28.12
C THR A 203 -4.78 16.17 -26.79
N PRO A 204 -5.33 17.39 -26.62
CA PRO A 204 -5.29 18.15 -25.37
C PRO A 204 -6.35 17.60 -24.41
N VAL A 205 -6.09 16.46 -23.80
CA VAL A 205 -7.03 15.82 -22.87
C VAL A 205 -7.23 16.70 -21.65
N MET A 206 -8.45 17.18 -21.47
CA MET A 206 -8.82 18.05 -20.36
C MET A 206 -9.45 17.29 -19.18
N CYS A 207 -10.19 16.22 -19.46
CA CYS A 207 -10.85 15.40 -18.46
C CYS A 207 -10.40 13.95 -18.57
N VAL A 208 -9.68 13.45 -17.55
CA VAL A 208 -9.36 12.03 -17.42
C VAL A 208 -10.26 11.47 -16.33
N ILE A 209 -11.09 10.47 -16.68
CA ILE A 209 -12.09 9.88 -15.77
C ILE A 209 -11.97 8.36 -15.79
N GLY A 210 -12.33 7.66 -14.72
CA GLY A 210 -12.38 6.21 -14.75
C GLY A 210 -12.20 5.52 -13.41
N ASN A 211 -12.14 4.19 -13.50
CA ASN A 211 -11.78 3.28 -12.42
C ASN A 211 -10.60 2.41 -12.91
N PRO A 212 -9.35 2.85 -12.72
CA PRO A 212 -8.18 2.09 -13.15
C PRO A 212 -8.06 0.75 -12.42
N PRO A 213 -7.41 -0.27 -13.03
CA PRO A 213 -7.25 -1.58 -12.40
C PRO A 213 -6.40 -1.53 -11.12
N TYR A 214 -6.74 -2.40 -10.13
CA TYR A 214 -6.04 -2.55 -8.85
C TYR A 214 -5.20 -3.83 -8.88
N SER A 215 -3.92 -3.71 -9.18
CA SER A 215 -3.01 -4.86 -9.30
C SER A 215 -1.79 -4.63 -8.42
N GLY A 216 -1.74 -5.28 -7.27
CA GLY A 216 -0.60 -5.15 -6.32
C GLY A 216 0.75 -5.58 -6.90
N GLU A 217 0.76 -6.41 -7.96
CA GLU A 217 1.93 -6.79 -8.75
C GLU A 217 1.69 -6.48 -10.23
N SER A 218 1.96 -5.24 -10.60
CA SER A 218 1.78 -4.76 -11.97
C SER A 218 2.68 -5.47 -12.97
N ALA A 219 2.10 -5.94 -14.08
CA ALA A 219 2.80 -6.44 -15.25
C ALA A 219 3.34 -5.30 -16.15
N ASN A 220 2.81 -4.08 -16.00
CA ASN A 220 3.18 -2.91 -16.79
C ASN A 220 4.54 -2.35 -16.30
N LYS A 221 5.64 -2.79 -16.93
CA LYS A 221 7.02 -2.41 -16.58
C LYS A 221 7.75 -1.74 -17.74
N GLY A 222 7.04 -1.18 -18.70
CA GLY A 222 7.59 -0.43 -19.82
C GLY A 222 8.42 0.77 -19.33
N GLU A 223 9.53 1.06 -20.01
CA GLU A 223 10.48 2.09 -19.60
C GLU A 223 9.83 3.47 -19.43
N TRP A 224 8.97 3.83 -20.37
CA TRP A 224 8.31 5.14 -20.36
C TRP A 224 7.49 5.39 -19.09
N ILE A 225 6.59 4.46 -18.73
CA ILE A 225 5.77 4.62 -17.51
C ILE A 225 6.62 4.54 -16.25
N MET A 226 7.65 3.68 -16.23
CA MET A 226 8.55 3.56 -15.08
C MET A 226 9.36 4.83 -14.85
N ASN A 227 9.80 5.51 -15.92
CA ASN A 227 10.47 6.82 -15.84
C ASN A 227 9.53 7.89 -15.28
N LEU A 228 8.26 7.91 -15.70
CA LEU A 228 7.25 8.80 -15.11
C LEU A 228 7.03 8.52 -13.61
N MET A 229 7.06 7.25 -13.21
CA MET A 229 6.89 6.84 -11.81
C MET A 229 8.02 7.26 -10.90
N ASP A 230 9.21 7.56 -11.42
CA ASP A 230 10.35 8.01 -10.62
C ASP A 230 10.07 9.32 -9.88
N ASP A 231 9.18 10.16 -10.39
CA ASP A 231 8.75 11.37 -9.70
C ASP A 231 7.99 11.09 -8.40
N TYR A 232 7.27 9.97 -8.33
CA TYR A 232 6.55 9.54 -7.13
C TYR A 232 7.45 8.84 -6.10
N LYS A 233 8.64 8.39 -6.52
CA LYS A 233 9.63 7.69 -5.69
C LYS A 233 10.69 8.62 -5.09
N LYS A 234 10.45 9.93 -5.14
CA LYS A 234 11.31 10.95 -4.52
C LYS A 234 10.74 11.41 -3.18
N GLU A 235 11.62 11.81 -2.26
CA GLU A 235 11.19 12.51 -1.04
C GLU A 235 10.49 13.83 -1.39
N PRO A 236 9.60 14.34 -0.52
CA PRO A 236 9.07 15.69 -0.65
C PRO A 236 10.20 16.72 -0.88
N GLY A 237 10.02 17.56 -1.90
CA GLY A 237 11.09 18.40 -2.44
C GLY A 237 11.63 17.92 -3.79
N GLY A 238 11.40 16.64 -4.16
CA GLY A 238 11.64 16.08 -5.49
C GLY A 238 13.12 15.84 -5.85
N LYS A 239 14.04 15.91 -4.88
CA LYS A 239 15.50 15.77 -5.12
C LYS A 239 16.03 14.40 -4.75
N GLU A 240 15.73 13.93 -3.54
CA GLU A 240 16.24 12.66 -3.00
C GLU A 240 15.29 11.50 -3.28
N LYS A 241 15.83 10.29 -3.42
CA LYS A 241 15.00 9.07 -3.51
C LYS A 241 14.39 8.75 -2.16
N LEU A 242 13.20 8.15 -2.17
CA LEU A 242 12.56 7.64 -0.96
C LEU A 242 13.49 6.69 -0.22
N LYS A 243 13.53 6.81 1.11
CA LYS A 243 14.38 5.97 1.98
C LYS A 243 13.86 4.54 2.14
N GLU A 244 12.62 4.28 1.80
CA GLU A 244 12.02 2.96 1.86
C GLU A 244 12.60 2.03 0.79
N GLN A 245 13.21 0.93 1.24
CA GLN A 245 13.79 -0.09 0.36
C GLN A 245 12.71 -0.85 -0.45
N ASN A 246 11.47 -0.87 0.01
CA ASN A 246 10.36 -1.60 -0.61
C ASN A 246 9.22 -0.67 -1.04
N SER A 247 9.40 -0.04 -2.18
CA SER A 247 8.38 0.82 -2.81
C SER A 247 7.38 0.05 -3.69
N LYS A 248 7.16 -1.25 -3.45
CA LYS A 248 6.29 -2.09 -4.29
C LYS A 248 4.88 -1.50 -4.47
N PHE A 249 4.31 -0.93 -3.40
CA PHE A 249 2.98 -0.33 -3.43
C PHE A 249 2.87 0.87 -4.38
N ILE A 250 3.96 1.63 -4.58
CA ILE A 250 3.98 2.75 -5.54
C ILE A 250 3.90 2.24 -6.98
N ASN A 251 4.28 0.99 -7.24
CA ASN A 251 4.23 0.40 -8.59
C ASN A 251 2.91 -0.32 -8.89
N ASP A 252 1.88 -0.20 -8.04
CA ASP A 252 0.53 -0.69 -8.35
C ASP A 252 -0.03 0.00 -9.60
N ASP A 253 -0.84 -0.71 -10.38
CA ASP A 253 -1.37 -0.18 -11.64
C ASP A 253 -2.20 1.09 -11.43
N TYR A 254 -3.04 1.18 -10.38
CA TYR A 254 -3.82 2.39 -10.13
C TYR A 254 -2.91 3.63 -9.92
N VAL A 255 -1.74 3.46 -9.31
CA VAL A 255 -0.77 4.56 -9.12
C VAL A 255 -0.16 4.98 -10.46
N LYS A 256 0.14 4.03 -11.33
CA LYS A 256 0.61 4.30 -12.69
C LYS A 256 -0.44 5.03 -13.52
N PHE A 257 -1.72 4.64 -13.39
CA PHE A 257 -2.82 5.34 -14.06
C PHE A 257 -3.02 6.76 -13.51
N LEU A 258 -2.83 6.99 -12.20
CA LEU A 258 -2.82 8.35 -11.63
C LEU A 258 -1.69 9.19 -12.24
N ARG A 259 -0.48 8.63 -12.34
CA ARG A 259 0.66 9.33 -12.95
C ARG A 259 0.46 9.56 -14.45
N TYR A 260 -0.15 8.60 -15.14
CA TYR A 260 -0.53 8.71 -16.52
C TYR A 260 -1.55 9.84 -16.77
N GLY A 261 -2.62 9.88 -15.98
CA GLY A 261 -3.60 10.98 -16.05
C GLY A 261 -2.97 12.33 -15.72
N GLN A 262 -2.10 12.38 -14.71
CA GLN A 262 -1.33 13.59 -14.38
C GLN A 262 -0.48 14.07 -15.57
N TYR A 263 0.18 13.15 -16.29
CA TYR A 263 0.97 13.47 -17.47
C TYR A 263 0.15 14.23 -18.53
N PHE A 264 -1.10 13.78 -18.82
CA PHE A 264 -1.98 14.49 -19.77
C PHE A 264 -2.35 15.88 -19.27
N ILE A 265 -2.71 16.00 -18.00
CA ILE A 265 -3.08 17.28 -17.40
C ILE A 265 -1.89 18.25 -17.36
N GLU A 266 -0.68 17.77 -17.07
CA GLU A 266 0.56 18.56 -17.12
C GLU A 266 0.85 19.03 -18.54
N LYS A 267 0.74 18.15 -19.52
CA LYS A 267 0.96 18.41 -20.94
C LYS A 267 -0.04 19.43 -21.50
N ASN A 268 -1.31 19.31 -21.11
CA ASN A 268 -2.35 20.26 -21.52
C ASN A 268 -2.26 21.61 -20.79
N GLY A 269 -1.55 21.64 -19.64
CA GLY A 269 -1.43 22.83 -18.81
C GLY A 269 -2.59 23.05 -17.82
N SER A 270 -3.77 22.52 -18.12
CA SER A 270 -4.98 22.59 -17.26
C SER A 270 -5.88 21.39 -17.47
N GLY A 271 -6.70 21.03 -16.48
CA GLY A 271 -7.68 19.96 -16.59
C GLY A 271 -8.03 19.29 -15.27
N ILE A 272 -8.76 18.20 -15.38
CA ILE A 272 -9.35 17.42 -14.30
C ILE A 272 -8.94 15.96 -14.44
N LEU A 273 -8.44 15.36 -13.36
CA LEU A 273 -8.29 13.91 -13.21
C LEU A 273 -9.26 13.44 -12.13
N ALA A 274 -10.22 12.59 -12.48
CA ALA A 274 -11.28 12.13 -11.60
C ALA A 274 -11.37 10.60 -11.60
N PHE A 275 -10.82 9.98 -10.56
CA PHE A 275 -10.76 8.52 -10.41
C PHE A 275 -11.39 8.04 -9.11
N ILE A 276 -11.97 6.82 -9.16
CA ILE A 276 -12.10 5.98 -7.99
C ILE A 276 -10.95 4.98 -7.99
N ASN A 277 -10.26 4.85 -6.87
CA ASN A 277 -9.10 3.96 -6.73
C ASN A 277 -8.85 3.60 -5.26
N PRO A 278 -7.96 2.64 -4.95
CA PRO A 278 -7.60 2.30 -3.58
C PRO A 278 -7.18 3.52 -2.76
N HIS A 279 -7.69 3.61 -1.54
CA HIS A 279 -7.46 4.76 -0.66
C HIS A 279 -6.06 4.79 0.00
N GLY A 280 -5.26 3.73 -0.16
CA GLY A 280 -3.96 3.59 0.53
C GLY A 280 -2.97 4.73 0.29
N PHE A 281 -3.04 5.43 -0.85
CA PHE A 281 -2.16 6.57 -1.12
C PHE A 281 -2.52 7.82 -0.30
N LEU A 282 -3.72 7.90 0.28
CA LEU A 282 -4.16 9.06 1.05
C LEU A 282 -3.35 9.23 2.34
N ASP A 283 -2.98 8.13 3.02
CA ASP A 283 -2.37 8.20 4.35
C ASP A 283 -1.17 7.28 4.59
N ASN A 284 -0.85 6.36 3.68
CA ASN A 284 0.34 5.53 3.86
C ASN A 284 1.61 6.38 3.67
N PRO A 285 2.55 6.40 4.63
CA PRO A 285 3.79 7.20 4.59
C PRO A 285 4.66 6.96 3.35
N THR A 286 4.65 5.75 2.78
CA THR A 286 5.41 5.42 1.56
C THR A 286 5.02 6.30 0.37
N PHE A 287 3.77 6.80 0.34
CA PHE A 287 3.28 7.67 -0.74
C PHE A 287 3.51 9.18 -0.51
N ARG A 288 4.31 9.60 0.50
CA ARG A 288 4.56 11.03 0.78
C ARG A 288 5.14 11.79 -0.42
N GLY A 289 6.03 11.16 -1.19
CA GLY A 289 6.59 11.74 -2.41
C GLY A 289 5.55 11.91 -3.51
N MET A 290 4.69 10.91 -3.71
CA MET A 290 3.55 11.00 -4.63
C MET A 290 2.59 12.12 -4.21
N ARG A 291 2.16 12.19 -2.95
CA ARG A 291 1.27 13.25 -2.46
C ARG A 291 1.88 14.63 -2.65
N TRP A 292 3.16 14.79 -2.32
CA TRP A 292 3.86 16.05 -2.57
C TRP A 292 3.90 16.42 -4.06
N ASN A 293 4.15 15.46 -4.94
CA ASN A 293 4.16 15.68 -6.40
C ASN A 293 2.76 16.08 -6.90
N LEU A 294 1.70 15.42 -6.43
CA LEU A 294 0.31 15.79 -6.73
C LEU A 294 -0.01 17.22 -6.26
N LEU A 295 0.40 17.59 -5.04
CA LEU A 295 0.22 18.96 -4.51
C LEU A 295 0.99 20.01 -5.31
N LYS A 296 2.16 19.66 -5.83
CA LYS A 296 2.95 20.54 -6.70
C LYS A 296 2.24 20.77 -8.03
N THR A 297 1.59 19.74 -8.58
CA THR A 297 0.96 19.81 -9.91
C THR A 297 -0.42 20.45 -9.87
N TYR A 298 -1.28 20.04 -8.95
CA TYR A 298 -2.69 20.44 -8.91
C TYR A 298 -2.94 21.65 -8.01
N ASP A 299 -3.96 22.43 -8.33
CA ASP A 299 -4.37 23.60 -7.57
C ASP A 299 -5.27 23.19 -6.40
N LYS A 300 -6.21 22.28 -6.67
CA LYS A 300 -7.16 21.73 -5.70
C LYS A 300 -7.25 20.21 -5.85
N ILE A 301 -7.34 19.52 -4.72
CA ILE A 301 -7.54 18.07 -4.64
C ILE A 301 -8.73 17.84 -3.72
N TYR A 302 -9.76 17.15 -4.20
CA TYR A 302 -10.89 16.71 -3.40
C TYR A 302 -10.85 15.20 -3.28
N THR A 303 -11.00 14.69 -2.06
CA THR A 303 -11.03 13.25 -1.78
C THR A 303 -12.25 12.90 -0.94
N ILE A 304 -12.98 11.85 -1.35
CA ILE A 304 -14.00 11.21 -0.52
C ILE A 304 -13.48 9.81 -0.23
N ASP A 305 -13.08 9.56 1.02
CA ASP A 305 -12.70 8.22 1.44
C ASP A 305 -13.96 7.42 1.73
N LEU A 306 -14.19 6.41 0.90
CA LEU A 306 -15.33 5.51 1.02
C LEU A 306 -15.04 4.34 1.97
N HIS A 307 -13.83 4.26 2.51
CA HIS A 307 -13.43 3.25 3.47
C HIS A 307 -13.71 1.79 3.03
N GLY A 308 -14.21 0.93 3.94
CA GLY A 308 -14.58 -0.45 3.63
C GLY A 308 -13.40 -1.40 3.54
N ASN A 309 -12.30 -1.13 4.26
CA ASN A 309 -11.11 -1.97 4.24
C ASN A 309 -11.26 -3.18 5.15
N ALA A 310 -11.74 -4.30 4.60
CA ALA A 310 -11.95 -5.55 5.34
C ALA A 310 -10.62 -6.16 5.87
N LYS A 311 -9.48 -5.91 5.19
CA LYS A 311 -8.16 -6.37 5.67
C LYS A 311 -7.76 -5.69 6.97
N LYS A 312 -8.15 -4.43 7.15
CA LYS A 312 -7.91 -3.64 8.37
C LYS A 312 -9.03 -3.80 9.39
N LYS A 313 -10.09 -4.58 9.09
CA LYS A 313 -11.31 -4.68 9.90
C LYS A 313 -11.86 -3.30 10.27
N GLU A 314 -11.91 -2.43 9.28
CA GLU A 314 -12.31 -1.04 9.46
C GLU A 314 -13.76 -0.95 9.94
N ILE A 315 -14.02 -0.09 10.90
CA ILE A 315 -15.34 0.18 11.47
C ILE A 315 -15.60 1.69 11.41
N ALA A 316 -16.86 2.07 11.38
CA ALA A 316 -17.24 3.47 11.46
C ALA A 316 -16.91 4.06 12.87
N PRO A 317 -16.76 5.38 13.00
CA PRO A 317 -16.43 6.02 14.29
C PRO A 317 -17.42 5.74 15.42
N ASP A 318 -18.67 5.41 15.09
CA ASP A 318 -19.71 5.02 16.05
C ASP A 318 -19.67 3.52 16.44
N GLY A 319 -18.68 2.77 15.93
CA GLY A 319 -18.52 1.33 16.15
C GLY A 319 -19.37 0.45 15.24
N SER A 320 -20.18 1.01 14.34
CA SER A 320 -20.96 0.26 13.38
C SER A 320 -20.07 -0.34 12.26
N ALA A 321 -20.61 -1.34 11.55
CA ALA A 321 -19.90 -1.97 10.43
C ALA A 321 -19.73 -0.97 9.27
N ASP A 322 -18.50 -0.90 8.75
CA ASP A 322 -18.19 -0.16 7.54
C ASP A 322 -18.00 -1.13 6.36
N VAL A 323 -18.79 -0.95 5.30
CA VAL A 323 -18.86 -1.89 4.18
C VAL A 323 -18.36 -1.23 2.90
N ASN A 324 -17.51 -1.96 2.17
CA ASN A 324 -16.98 -1.50 0.88
C ASN A 324 -18.10 -1.34 -0.17
N VAL A 325 -17.96 -0.34 -1.03
CA VAL A 325 -18.86 -0.13 -2.18
C VAL A 325 -18.66 -1.16 -3.30
N PHE A 326 -17.55 -1.89 -3.26
CA PHE A 326 -17.25 -3.04 -4.13
C PHE A 326 -17.20 -4.33 -3.31
N ASP A 327 -17.17 -5.48 -4.01
CA ASP A 327 -16.93 -6.79 -3.39
C ASP A 327 -15.42 -7.11 -3.28
N ILE A 328 -14.66 -6.18 -2.69
CA ILE A 328 -13.23 -6.29 -2.47
C ILE A 328 -12.86 -6.00 -1.01
N GLU A 329 -11.68 -6.45 -0.60
CA GLU A 329 -11.17 -6.26 0.76
C GLU A 329 -10.43 -4.93 0.96
N GLN A 330 -10.06 -4.24 -0.12
CA GLN A 330 -9.28 -3.00 -0.09
C GLN A 330 -10.20 -1.78 -0.10
N GLY A 331 -10.05 -0.88 0.87
CA GLY A 331 -10.80 0.37 0.90
C GLY A 331 -10.50 1.27 -0.30
N VAL A 332 -11.47 2.05 -0.72
CA VAL A 332 -11.41 2.90 -1.91
C VAL A 332 -11.79 4.33 -1.64
N SER A 333 -11.35 5.24 -2.50
CA SER A 333 -11.68 6.66 -2.45
C SER A 333 -12.00 7.22 -3.83
N ILE A 334 -12.92 8.21 -3.88
CA ILE A 334 -13.17 9.02 -5.05
C ILE A 334 -12.28 10.26 -4.95
N ASN A 335 -11.56 10.57 -6.03
CA ASN A 335 -10.55 11.62 -6.01
C ASN A 335 -10.69 12.53 -7.23
N PHE A 336 -10.66 13.84 -7.01
CA PHE A 336 -10.65 14.87 -8.05
C PHE A 336 -9.40 15.72 -7.91
N PHE A 337 -8.57 15.72 -8.93
CA PHE A 337 -7.37 16.52 -9.02
C PHE A 337 -7.57 17.60 -10.08
N ILE A 338 -7.54 18.86 -9.68
CA ILE A 338 -7.92 20.00 -10.52
C ILE A 338 -6.71 20.90 -10.72
N LYS A 339 -6.35 21.12 -11.99
CA LYS A 339 -5.31 22.08 -12.40
C LYS A 339 -5.93 23.14 -13.29
N THR A 340 -6.12 24.32 -12.78
CA THR A 340 -6.65 25.47 -13.54
C THR A 340 -5.55 26.25 -14.26
N GLY A 341 -4.28 26.05 -13.87
CA GLY A 341 -3.14 26.82 -14.34
C GLY A 341 -2.98 28.18 -13.66
N LYS A 342 -3.81 28.51 -12.65
CA LYS A 342 -3.80 29.80 -11.94
C LYS A 342 -2.86 29.79 -10.71
N LYS A 343 -2.45 28.62 -10.22
CA LYS A 343 -1.56 28.45 -9.05
C LYS A 343 -0.14 28.91 -9.35
N LYS A 344 0.50 29.62 -8.43
CA LYS A 344 1.92 30.00 -8.54
C LYS A 344 2.82 28.77 -8.48
N THR A 345 3.94 28.79 -9.17
CA THR A 345 4.86 27.65 -9.35
C THR A 345 5.39 27.08 -8.03
N ASN A 346 5.55 27.92 -6.99
CA ASN A 346 6.10 27.53 -5.70
C ASN A 346 5.03 27.22 -4.63
N GLU A 347 3.76 27.29 -4.97
CA GLU A 347 2.67 27.00 -4.06
C GLU A 347 2.25 25.52 -4.17
N LEU A 348 1.87 24.92 -3.05
CA LEU A 348 1.25 23.61 -3.00
C LEU A 348 -0.27 23.75 -3.12
N GLY A 349 -0.89 22.76 -3.77
CA GLY A 349 -2.34 22.71 -3.91
C GLY A 349 -3.08 22.57 -2.59
N LEU A 350 -4.35 22.88 -2.59
CA LEU A 350 -5.25 22.75 -1.44
C LEU A 350 -5.89 21.36 -1.45
N VAL A 351 -5.99 20.73 -0.30
CA VAL A 351 -6.66 19.44 -0.13
C VAL A 351 -7.96 19.62 0.64
N PHE A 352 -9.03 19.02 0.12
CA PHE A 352 -10.35 18.95 0.70
C PHE A 352 -10.76 17.49 0.84
N HIS A 353 -11.04 17.06 2.06
CA HIS A 353 -11.26 15.66 2.40
C HIS A 353 -12.60 15.45 3.09
N TYR A 354 -13.24 14.33 2.79
CA TYR A 354 -14.44 13.87 3.48
C TYR A 354 -14.37 12.36 3.69
N ASP A 355 -14.72 11.91 4.90
CA ASP A 355 -14.80 10.51 5.29
C ASP A 355 -16.26 10.05 5.20
N LEU A 356 -16.57 9.06 4.35
CA LEU A 356 -17.90 8.49 4.18
C LEU A 356 -17.93 7.04 4.69
N TYR A 357 -18.36 6.87 5.92
CA TYR A 357 -18.52 5.58 6.58
C TYR A 357 -19.94 5.01 6.43
N GLY A 358 -20.08 3.72 6.74
CA GLY A 358 -21.34 3.05 6.94
C GLY A 358 -21.61 1.90 5.97
N LYS A 359 -22.87 1.50 5.87
CA LYS A 359 -23.32 0.45 4.97
C LYS A 359 -23.26 0.90 3.51
N ARG A 360 -23.11 -0.05 2.60
CA ARG A 360 -22.99 0.17 1.14
C ARG A 360 -24.14 1.02 0.59
N GLU A 361 -25.38 0.69 0.96
CA GLU A 361 -26.57 1.38 0.50
C GLU A 361 -26.57 2.84 0.93
N GLY A 362 -26.25 3.12 2.19
CA GLY A 362 -26.16 4.50 2.69
C GLY A 362 -25.09 5.33 1.99
N LYS A 363 -23.97 4.71 1.62
CA LYS A 363 -22.95 5.38 0.79
C LYS A 363 -23.46 5.69 -0.62
N TYR A 364 -24.25 4.79 -1.22
CA TYR A 364 -24.87 5.02 -2.52
C TYR A 364 -25.90 6.14 -2.47
N ASP A 365 -26.77 6.13 -1.49
CA ASP A 365 -27.79 7.17 -1.29
C ASP A 365 -27.12 8.54 -1.09
N PHE A 366 -26.09 8.61 -0.23
CA PHE A 366 -25.32 9.84 -0.05
C PHE A 366 -24.72 10.38 -1.37
N LEU A 367 -24.12 9.51 -2.19
CA LEU A 367 -23.52 9.91 -3.46
C LEU A 367 -24.59 10.37 -4.47
N LEU A 368 -25.77 9.79 -4.47
CA LEU A 368 -26.88 10.21 -5.36
C LEU A 368 -27.48 11.56 -4.95
N GLU A 369 -27.63 11.82 -3.65
CA GLU A 369 -28.26 13.01 -3.09
C GLU A 369 -27.33 14.22 -3.06
N ASN A 370 -26.00 14.01 -3.02
CA ASN A 370 -25.03 15.08 -2.88
C ASN A 370 -24.30 15.43 -4.18
N ASN A 371 -23.70 16.62 -4.20
CA ASN A 371 -22.84 17.15 -5.25
C ASN A 371 -21.56 17.78 -4.66
N MET A 372 -20.67 18.32 -5.51
CA MET A 372 -19.40 18.91 -5.05
C MET A 372 -19.54 20.03 -4.02
N LYS A 373 -20.69 20.74 -3.99
CA LYS A 373 -20.93 21.85 -3.06
C LYS A 373 -21.57 21.40 -1.75
N SER A 374 -22.40 20.35 -1.78
CA SER A 374 -23.14 19.87 -0.60
C SER A 374 -22.35 18.87 0.25
N VAL A 375 -21.33 18.20 -0.31
CA VAL A 375 -20.41 17.36 0.47
C VAL A 375 -19.66 18.25 1.46
N PRO A 376 -19.69 17.95 2.78
CA PRO A 376 -19.07 18.80 3.80
C PRO A 376 -17.54 18.55 3.90
N TYR A 377 -16.83 18.90 2.86
CA TYR A 377 -15.39 18.75 2.80
C TYR A 377 -14.67 19.54 3.89
N LYS A 378 -13.71 18.93 4.54
CA LYS A 378 -12.77 19.57 5.45
C LYS A 378 -11.50 19.93 4.69
N LYS A 379 -11.11 21.20 4.72
CA LYS A 379 -9.81 21.65 4.20
C LYS A 379 -8.70 21.14 5.11
N LEU A 380 -7.73 20.46 4.54
CA LEU A 380 -6.56 19.92 5.26
C LEU A 380 -5.37 20.87 5.17
N GLU A 381 -4.50 20.82 6.18
CA GLU A 381 -3.20 21.48 6.16
C GLU A 381 -2.14 20.57 5.53
N ASN A 382 -1.30 21.13 4.67
CA ASN A 382 -0.17 20.45 4.05
C ASN A 382 0.98 20.28 5.04
N LYS A 383 0.92 19.29 5.93
CA LYS A 383 1.95 19.06 6.95
C LYS A 383 3.06 18.13 6.46
N GLN A 384 4.30 18.61 6.56
CA GLN A 384 5.49 17.80 6.31
C GLN A 384 5.68 16.75 7.42
N PRO A 385 6.41 15.65 7.15
CA PRO A 385 6.93 15.23 5.84
C PRO A 385 5.90 14.45 5.01
N ASN A 386 4.75 14.08 5.59
CA ASN A 386 3.86 13.08 5.01
C ASN A 386 2.81 13.65 4.07
N PHE A 387 2.40 14.92 4.21
CA PHE A 387 1.37 15.56 3.38
C PHE A 387 0.10 14.70 3.24
N PHE A 388 -0.45 14.21 4.35
CA PHE A 388 -1.63 13.33 4.34
C PHE A 388 -2.84 13.98 3.68
N PHE A 389 -3.60 13.17 2.95
CA PHE A 389 -4.87 13.55 2.33
C PHE A 389 -6.08 13.05 3.14
N THR A 390 -5.87 12.75 4.41
CA THR A 390 -6.89 12.36 5.37
C THR A 390 -6.79 13.22 6.62
N THR A 391 -7.88 13.29 7.38
CA THR A 391 -7.87 13.96 8.68
C THR A 391 -6.99 13.18 9.66
N LYS A 392 -6.05 13.86 10.30
CA LYS A 392 -5.20 13.29 11.35
C LYS A 392 -5.27 14.19 12.58
N ASP A 393 -5.39 13.58 13.74
CA ASP A 393 -5.29 14.31 15.01
C ASP A 393 -3.82 14.44 15.43
N PHE A 394 -3.29 15.64 15.29
CA PHE A 394 -1.92 15.98 15.66
C PHE A 394 -1.85 16.98 16.84
N VAL A 395 -2.88 17.04 17.67
CA VAL A 395 -2.90 17.92 18.85
C VAL A 395 -1.65 17.74 19.71
N GLU A 396 -1.20 16.49 19.89
CA GLU A 396 -0.02 16.16 20.71
C GLU A 396 1.33 16.23 19.95
N GLU A 397 1.36 16.68 18.71
CA GLU A 397 2.57 16.67 17.86
C GLU A 397 3.74 17.41 18.52
N LYS A 398 3.49 18.61 19.10
CA LYS A 398 4.52 19.42 19.74
C LYS A 398 5.14 18.73 20.96
N THR A 399 4.36 17.91 21.65
CA THR A 399 4.83 17.14 22.82
C THR A 399 5.56 15.88 22.35
N TYR A 400 5.00 15.17 21.39
CA TYR A 400 5.56 13.94 20.85
C TYR A 400 6.91 14.16 20.14
N SER A 401 7.05 15.23 19.37
CA SER A 401 8.27 15.56 18.63
C SER A 401 9.48 15.92 19.52
N LYS A 402 9.25 16.29 20.79
CA LYS A 402 10.33 16.52 21.76
C LYS A 402 11.00 15.24 22.25
N GLY A 403 10.40 14.07 22.02
CA GLY A 403 10.97 12.78 22.31
C GLY A 403 12.00 12.33 21.27
N PHE A 404 12.86 11.39 21.63
CA PHE A 404 13.77 10.71 20.69
C PHE A 404 13.10 9.48 20.05
N SER A 405 13.38 9.19 18.79
CA SER A 405 12.87 7.96 18.16
C SER A 405 13.76 6.76 18.48
N ILE A 406 13.20 5.57 18.49
CA ILE A 406 13.95 4.33 18.75
C ILE A 406 15.10 4.14 17.75
N PRO A 407 14.92 4.30 16.42
CA PRO A 407 16.02 4.20 15.47
C PRO A 407 17.08 5.31 15.58
N GLU A 408 16.73 6.49 16.12
CA GLU A 408 17.71 7.55 16.40
C GLU A 408 18.60 7.17 17.59
N LEU A 409 18.05 6.47 18.59
CA LEU A 409 18.80 6.01 19.75
C LEU A 409 19.58 4.73 19.47
N LEU A 410 18.92 3.67 18.98
CA LEU A 410 19.48 2.37 18.64
C LEU A 410 19.80 2.34 17.15
N THR A 411 21.01 2.77 16.79
CA THR A 411 21.37 3.11 15.41
C THR A 411 21.51 1.91 14.49
N LEU A 412 21.95 0.76 15.00
CA LEU A 412 22.03 -0.48 14.24
C LEU A 412 20.78 -1.32 14.46
N ASN A 413 20.04 -1.59 13.39
CA ASN A 413 18.83 -2.40 13.41
C ASN A 413 18.56 -3.05 12.08
N SER A 414 17.76 -4.10 12.06
CA SER A 414 17.25 -4.72 10.84
C SER A 414 15.95 -5.48 11.12
N LEU A 415 15.28 -5.91 10.08
CA LEU A 415 14.25 -6.94 10.21
C LEU A 415 14.86 -8.22 10.79
N GLY A 416 14.05 -9.00 11.50
CA GLY A 416 14.42 -10.31 11.98
C GLY A 416 14.78 -11.29 10.85
N LEU A 417 15.16 -12.49 11.22
CA LEU A 417 15.49 -13.59 10.34
C LEU A 417 14.29 -14.02 9.50
N LEU A 418 14.47 -14.25 8.21
CA LEU A 418 13.47 -14.89 7.36
C LEU A 418 14.01 -16.21 6.83
N THR A 419 13.47 -17.32 7.28
CA THR A 419 13.88 -18.67 6.87
C THR A 419 13.29 -19.07 5.53
N LYS A 420 11.97 -18.88 5.31
CA LYS A 420 11.15 -19.38 4.19
C LYS A 420 11.13 -20.91 4.03
N ARG A 421 11.98 -21.61 4.77
CA ARG A 421 12.20 -23.08 4.68
C ARG A 421 12.13 -23.68 6.07
N ASP A 422 11.08 -23.33 6.83
CA ASP A 422 10.92 -23.68 8.24
C ASP A 422 10.94 -25.22 8.44
N ASP A 423 10.29 -25.98 7.55
CA ASP A 423 10.27 -27.45 7.60
C ASP A 423 11.68 -28.06 7.59
N LEU A 424 12.62 -27.43 6.91
CA LEU A 424 14.02 -27.84 6.85
C LEU A 424 14.88 -27.18 7.93
N SER A 425 14.73 -25.84 8.10
CA SER A 425 15.72 -25.02 8.80
C SER A 425 15.39 -24.75 10.27
N VAL A 426 14.19 -25.18 10.76
CA VAL A 426 13.72 -24.91 12.12
C VAL A 426 13.21 -26.20 12.76
N ASP A 427 13.50 -26.38 14.06
CA ASP A 427 12.93 -27.46 14.88
C ASP A 427 12.94 -27.04 16.37
N PHE A 428 12.10 -27.71 17.19
CA PHE A 428 12.13 -27.53 18.64
C PHE A 428 13.36 -28.19 19.26
N VAL A 429 13.79 -29.31 18.69
CA VAL A 429 14.87 -30.16 19.21
C VAL A 429 16.08 -30.06 18.31
N GLU A 430 17.23 -29.70 18.89
CA GLU A 430 18.51 -29.53 18.18
C GLU A 430 18.89 -30.78 17.40
N LYS A 431 18.75 -31.99 18.00
CA LYS A 431 19.06 -33.25 17.35
C LYS A 431 18.20 -33.55 16.13
N ASN A 432 16.91 -33.18 16.17
CA ASN A 432 16.02 -33.31 15.01
C ASN A 432 16.48 -32.40 13.87
N LEU A 433 16.88 -31.15 14.20
CA LEU A 433 17.39 -30.21 13.22
C LEU A 433 18.71 -30.71 12.60
N GLU A 434 19.64 -31.22 13.40
CA GLU A 434 20.86 -31.87 12.90
C GLU A 434 20.51 -33.00 11.90
N ASN A 435 19.55 -33.85 12.22
CA ASN A 435 19.12 -34.95 11.36
C ASN A 435 18.48 -34.44 10.06
N LYS A 436 17.65 -33.38 10.11
CA LYS A 436 17.06 -32.75 8.92
C LYS A 436 18.15 -32.22 7.97
N ILE A 437 19.11 -31.46 8.52
CA ILE A 437 20.20 -30.87 7.74
C ILE A 437 21.12 -31.96 7.19
N SER A 438 21.44 -32.97 8.01
CA SER A 438 22.27 -34.11 7.57
C SER A 438 21.60 -34.88 6.43
N TYR A 439 20.27 -35.09 6.50
CA TYR A 439 19.48 -35.72 5.45
C TYR A 439 19.48 -34.86 4.17
N PHE A 440 19.35 -33.55 4.29
CA PHE A 440 19.44 -32.61 3.15
C PHE A 440 20.82 -32.69 2.46
N LEU A 441 21.89 -32.79 3.22
CA LEU A 441 23.28 -32.82 2.74
C LEU A 441 23.75 -34.24 2.32
N ASP A 442 22.90 -35.26 2.39
CA ASP A 442 23.25 -36.62 1.99
C ASP A 442 23.20 -36.76 0.46
N GLU A 443 24.36 -36.91 -0.16
CA GLU A 443 24.49 -37.02 -1.61
C GLU A 443 23.91 -38.30 -2.19
N SER A 444 23.72 -39.36 -1.35
CA SER A 444 23.07 -40.61 -1.78
C SER A 444 21.57 -40.42 -2.03
N ILE A 445 20.96 -39.34 -1.52
CA ILE A 445 19.55 -39.02 -1.66
C ILE A 445 19.35 -37.95 -2.75
N SER A 446 18.45 -38.17 -3.69
CA SER A 446 18.22 -37.22 -4.77
C SER A 446 17.66 -35.90 -4.24
N VAL A 447 18.05 -34.77 -4.87
CA VAL A 447 17.55 -33.44 -4.48
C VAL A 447 16.03 -33.34 -4.61
N ASN A 448 15.45 -34.00 -5.60
CA ASN A 448 13.99 -34.08 -5.76
C ASN A 448 13.30 -34.71 -4.55
N GLU A 449 13.83 -35.82 -4.04
CA GLU A 449 13.29 -36.52 -2.89
C GLU A 449 13.38 -35.67 -1.62
N VAL A 450 14.52 -35.02 -1.40
CA VAL A 450 14.74 -34.13 -0.27
C VAL A 450 13.79 -32.92 -0.34
N CYS A 451 13.67 -32.29 -1.50
CA CYS A 451 12.75 -31.16 -1.68
C CYS A 451 11.28 -31.58 -1.43
N LYS A 452 10.87 -32.75 -1.91
CA LYS A 452 9.53 -33.28 -1.65
C LYS A 452 9.29 -33.52 -0.16
N LYS A 453 10.27 -34.07 0.57
CA LYS A 453 10.17 -34.32 2.02
C LYS A 453 9.96 -33.07 2.85
N PHE A 454 10.59 -31.96 2.47
CA PHE A 454 10.54 -30.69 3.21
C PHE A 454 9.67 -29.62 2.54
N ASN A 455 8.77 -29.99 1.63
CA ASN A 455 7.88 -29.09 0.89
C ASN A 455 8.63 -27.93 0.21
N LEU A 456 9.78 -28.22 -0.39
CA LEU A 456 10.64 -27.24 -1.06
C LEU A 456 10.53 -27.39 -2.58
N VAL A 457 10.84 -26.30 -3.29
CA VAL A 457 11.12 -26.30 -4.72
C VAL A 457 12.63 -26.31 -4.94
N ILE A 458 13.12 -26.92 -6.02
CA ILE A 458 14.57 -27.01 -6.29
C ILE A 458 15.17 -25.62 -6.48
N LYS A 459 14.44 -24.74 -7.18
CA LYS A 459 14.78 -23.31 -7.36
C LYS A 459 13.57 -22.46 -7.05
N ASP A 460 13.75 -21.47 -6.20
CA ASP A 460 12.68 -20.53 -5.87
C ASP A 460 12.86 -19.14 -6.54
N ASN A 461 11.83 -18.31 -6.44
CA ASN A 461 11.84 -16.97 -7.01
C ASN A 461 12.84 -16.01 -6.31
N ASP A 462 13.35 -16.38 -5.13
CA ASP A 462 14.37 -15.62 -4.39
C ASP A 462 15.80 -16.04 -4.76
N LYS A 463 15.97 -16.75 -5.86
CA LYS A 463 17.25 -17.27 -6.37
C LYS A 463 17.89 -18.36 -5.50
N TRP A 464 17.16 -18.98 -4.58
CA TRP A 464 17.65 -20.13 -3.86
C TRP A 464 17.66 -21.37 -4.76
N ASP A 465 18.74 -22.15 -4.67
CA ASP A 465 18.94 -23.39 -5.43
C ASP A 465 19.39 -24.49 -4.47
N ALA A 466 18.61 -25.57 -4.38
CA ALA A 466 18.86 -26.68 -3.47
C ALA A 466 20.19 -27.41 -3.79
N ASN A 467 20.55 -27.54 -5.08
CA ASN A 467 21.83 -28.14 -5.49
C ASN A 467 23.00 -27.26 -5.04
N GLN A 468 22.89 -25.96 -5.28
CA GLN A 468 23.94 -25.00 -4.87
C GLN A 468 24.08 -24.97 -3.35
N THR A 469 22.97 -25.00 -2.61
CA THR A 469 22.97 -25.03 -1.15
C THR A 469 23.66 -26.28 -0.62
N ARG A 470 23.38 -27.46 -1.20
CA ARG A 470 24.02 -28.72 -0.83
C ARG A 470 25.55 -28.68 -1.03
N ASN A 471 26.01 -28.09 -2.13
CA ASN A 471 27.43 -28.03 -2.47
C ASN A 471 28.25 -27.05 -1.63
N ASN A 472 27.55 -26.01 -1.07
CA ASN A 472 28.21 -24.91 -0.35
C ASN A 472 28.25 -25.10 1.18
N VAL A 473 27.72 -26.18 1.71
CA VAL A 473 27.63 -26.40 3.17
C VAL A 473 28.23 -27.75 3.56
N SER A 474 29.19 -27.74 4.47
CA SER A 474 29.83 -28.94 4.99
C SER A 474 29.05 -29.57 6.15
N LYS A 475 28.98 -30.92 6.17
CA LYS A 475 28.41 -31.68 7.28
C LYS A 475 29.10 -31.40 8.63
N SER A 476 30.42 -31.12 8.60
CA SER A 476 31.21 -30.82 9.82
C SER A 476 30.80 -29.51 10.51
N GLU A 477 30.14 -28.59 9.80
CA GLU A 477 29.76 -27.28 10.33
C GLU A 477 28.37 -27.26 10.94
N ILE A 478 27.57 -28.34 10.81
CA ILE A 478 26.16 -28.36 11.20
C ILE A 478 25.95 -27.88 12.66
N LYS A 479 26.62 -28.52 13.61
CA LYS A 479 26.49 -28.20 15.04
C LYS A 479 26.86 -26.74 15.36
N ASN A 480 27.91 -26.25 14.69
CA ASN A 480 28.42 -24.89 14.94
C ASN A 480 27.53 -23.79 14.38
N GLN A 481 26.50 -24.13 13.58
CA GLN A 481 25.60 -23.16 12.96
C GLN A 481 24.15 -23.27 13.49
N ILE A 482 23.85 -24.21 14.37
CA ILE A 482 22.56 -24.28 15.04
C ILE A 482 22.53 -23.24 16.18
N ARG A 483 21.49 -22.43 16.20
CA ARG A 483 21.30 -21.32 17.17
C ARG A 483 19.92 -21.35 17.78
N SER A 484 19.81 -20.79 19.00
CA SER A 484 18.50 -20.52 19.61
C SER A 484 17.77 -19.46 18.80
N PHE A 485 16.47 -19.62 18.62
CA PHE A 485 15.65 -18.84 17.71
C PHE A 485 14.29 -18.54 18.34
N GLN A 486 14.01 -17.27 18.54
CA GLN A 486 12.71 -16.80 18.96
C GLN A 486 11.77 -16.74 17.75
N TYR A 487 10.99 -17.79 17.60
CA TYR A 487 10.13 -17.98 16.43
C TYR A 487 8.86 -17.15 16.51
N ARG A 488 8.21 -17.12 17.69
CA ARG A 488 7.05 -16.29 18.04
C ARG A 488 7.19 -15.81 19.48
N PRO A 489 6.34 -14.90 19.98
CA PRO A 489 6.31 -14.59 21.41
C PRO A 489 6.15 -15.89 22.22
N PHE A 490 7.02 -16.11 23.18
CA PHE A 490 7.07 -17.30 24.05
C PHE A 490 7.32 -18.65 23.34
N ASP A 491 7.65 -18.66 22.05
CA ASP A 491 7.99 -19.85 21.26
C ASP A 491 9.46 -19.79 20.84
N ASN A 492 10.32 -20.45 21.60
CA ASN A 492 11.74 -20.55 21.34
C ASN A 492 12.07 -21.91 20.71
N ARG A 493 12.75 -21.90 19.57
CA ARG A 493 13.16 -23.05 18.77
C ARG A 493 14.65 -23.04 18.51
N LYS A 494 15.09 -23.97 17.66
CA LYS A 494 16.44 -24.01 17.07
C LYS A 494 16.33 -23.69 15.58
N VAL A 495 17.31 -22.95 15.07
CA VAL A 495 17.42 -22.62 13.64
C VAL A 495 18.81 -22.95 13.13
N PHE A 496 18.92 -23.51 11.95
CA PHE A 496 20.18 -23.64 11.24
C PHE A 496 20.51 -22.32 10.56
N TYR A 497 21.30 -21.50 11.26
CA TYR A 497 21.63 -20.13 10.86
C TYR A 497 22.78 -20.11 9.85
N ASN A 498 22.45 -20.43 8.60
CA ASN A 498 23.38 -20.47 7.49
C ASN A 498 22.81 -19.65 6.30
N PRO A 499 23.60 -18.73 5.70
CA PRO A 499 23.12 -17.88 4.60
C PRO A 499 22.58 -18.63 3.37
N TYR A 500 22.99 -19.87 3.15
CA TYR A 500 22.47 -20.71 2.07
C TYR A 500 21.12 -21.39 2.42
N PHE A 501 20.81 -21.54 3.70
CA PHE A 501 19.58 -22.20 4.16
C PHE A 501 18.45 -21.24 4.47
N VAL A 502 18.76 -19.98 4.80
CA VAL A 502 17.76 -18.97 5.16
C VAL A 502 17.67 -17.90 4.08
N ALA A 503 16.49 -17.35 3.85
CA ALA A 503 16.26 -16.40 2.75
C ALA A 503 16.85 -15.01 3.05
N ARG A 504 16.79 -14.57 4.32
CA ARG A 504 17.37 -13.29 4.77
C ARG A 504 18.03 -13.46 6.12
N PRO A 505 19.32 -13.73 6.15
CA PRO A 505 20.06 -13.96 7.39
C PRO A 505 20.28 -12.69 8.22
N ASN A 506 20.23 -11.49 7.60
CA ASN A 506 20.47 -10.19 8.25
C ASN A 506 21.69 -10.19 9.18
N THR A 507 22.79 -10.80 8.73
CA THR A 507 23.99 -11.10 9.53
C THR A 507 24.58 -9.89 10.21
N LYS A 508 24.55 -8.72 9.55
CA LYS A 508 25.08 -7.46 10.11
C LYS A 508 24.49 -7.09 11.46
N VAL A 509 23.25 -7.50 11.74
CA VAL A 509 22.53 -7.18 12.99
C VAL A 509 22.37 -8.43 13.85
N LEU A 510 21.92 -9.53 13.24
CA LEU A 510 21.55 -10.73 14.00
C LEU A 510 22.77 -11.50 14.52
N SER A 511 23.97 -11.33 13.94
CA SER A 511 25.20 -11.92 14.48
C SER A 511 25.51 -11.48 15.91
N HIS A 512 25.06 -10.29 16.32
CA HIS A 512 25.23 -9.79 17.68
C HIS A 512 24.44 -10.59 18.73
N PHE A 513 23.47 -11.43 18.31
CA PHE A 513 22.73 -12.35 19.18
C PHE A 513 23.32 -13.77 19.24
N ILE A 514 24.43 -14.01 18.59
CA ILE A 514 25.19 -15.25 18.75
C ILE A 514 25.90 -15.27 20.11
N ASN A 515 26.24 -14.10 20.63
CA ASN A 515 26.75 -13.88 21.96
C ASN A 515 25.62 -13.39 22.87
N GLU A 516 25.90 -13.30 24.20
CA GLU A 516 24.91 -12.82 25.19
C GLU A 516 24.48 -11.38 24.88
N ASN A 517 23.20 -11.22 24.55
CA ASN A 517 22.64 -9.93 24.20
C ASN A 517 21.17 -9.85 24.62
N ILE A 518 20.66 -8.64 24.64
CA ILE A 518 19.24 -8.33 24.76
C ILE A 518 18.91 -7.35 23.64
N GLY A 519 17.73 -7.50 23.05
CA GLY A 519 17.26 -6.60 22.02
C GLY A 519 15.80 -6.20 22.21
N LEU A 520 15.47 -5.05 21.64
CA LEU A 520 14.10 -4.59 21.49
C LEU A 520 13.55 -5.02 20.13
N ILE A 521 12.32 -5.49 20.09
CA ILE A 521 11.61 -5.81 18.87
C ILE A 521 10.38 -4.93 18.78
N ILE A 522 10.30 -4.11 17.75
CA ILE A 522 9.13 -3.27 17.48
C ILE A 522 8.80 -3.28 15.99
N CYS A 523 7.56 -2.95 15.66
CA CYS A 523 7.22 -2.68 14.26
C CYS A 523 6.20 -1.55 14.14
N ARG A 524 6.01 -1.11 12.90
CA ARG A 524 4.95 -0.16 12.56
C ARG A 524 3.62 -0.91 12.50
N GLN A 525 2.56 -0.33 13.05
CA GLN A 525 1.24 -0.96 13.08
C GLN A 525 0.77 -1.43 11.71
N GLY A 526 0.93 -0.63 10.66
CA GLY A 526 0.50 -0.97 9.31
C GLY A 526 1.19 -2.21 8.70
N GLN A 527 2.32 -2.63 9.27
CA GLN A 527 3.06 -3.82 8.82
C GLN A 527 2.63 -5.11 9.54
N ALA A 528 2.20 -5.01 10.80
CA ALA A 528 1.99 -6.18 11.65
C ALA A 528 0.54 -6.53 11.96
N VAL A 529 -0.32 -5.58 12.28
CA VAL A 529 -1.61 -5.84 12.95
C VAL A 529 -2.84 -5.17 12.33
N GLY A 530 -2.72 -4.51 11.21
CA GLY A 530 -3.89 -3.84 10.60
C GLY A 530 -4.40 -2.67 11.43
N GLY A 531 -5.70 -2.66 11.78
CA GLY A 531 -6.38 -1.55 12.48
C GLY A 531 -6.41 -1.64 14.00
N ASP A 532 -5.94 -2.74 14.58
CA ASP A 532 -5.99 -2.97 16.04
C ASP A 532 -5.07 -2.02 16.81
N GLU A 533 -5.15 -2.03 18.14
CA GLU A 533 -4.25 -1.26 19.00
C GLU A 533 -2.77 -1.57 18.72
N TRP A 534 -1.93 -0.53 18.80
CA TRP A 534 -0.50 -0.70 18.65
C TRP A 534 0.09 -1.39 19.90
N ASN A 535 0.38 -2.70 19.78
CA ASN A 535 0.92 -3.55 20.84
C ASN A 535 2.14 -4.36 20.40
N VAL A 536 2.78 -3.95 19.31
CA VAL A 536 3.87 -4.67 18.64
C VAL A 536 5.23 -4.35 19.25
N VAL A 537 5.37 -4.62 20.53
CA VAL A 537 6.59 -4.45 21.34
C VAL A 537 6.93 -5.76 22.03
N PHE A 538 8.15 -6.21 21.85
CA PHE A 538 8.69 -7.39 22.53
C PHE A 538 10.19 -7.25 22.78
N THR A 539 10.77 -8.20 23.49
CA THR A 539 12.21 -8.29 23.76
C THR A 539 12.74 -9.65 23.36
N CYS A 540 14.02 -9.73 23.05
CA CYS A 540 14.67 -10.98 22.64
C CYS A 540 16.06 -11.13 23.24
N LYS A 541 16.47 -12.39 23.41
CA LYS A 541 17.85 -12.78 23.73
C LYS A 541 18.52 -13.58 22.62
N TYR A 542 17.74 -14.00 21.63
CA TYR A 542 18.15 -14.91 20.57
C TYR A 542 17.90 -14.31 19.19
N LEU A 543 18.38 -14.99 18.17
CA LEU A 543 17.94 -14.72 16.81
C LEU A 543 16.41 -14.69 16.76
N THR A 544 15.83 -13.75 16.08
CA THR A 544 14.38 -13.52 16.10
C THR A 544 13.79 -13.58 14.70
N ASP A 545 12.64 -14.23 14.56
CA ASP A 545 11.90 -14.33 13.29
C ASP A 545 11.36 -12.95 12.85
N GLN A 546 11.47 -12.64 11.56
CA GLN A 546 10.89 -11.44 10.98
C GLN A 546 9.37 -11.36 11.17
N ASN A 547 8.69 -12.52 11.20
CA ASN A 547 7.24 -12.64 11.33
C ASN A 547 6.80 -12.86 12.79
N ILE A 548 7.59 -12.43 13.76
CA ILE A 548 7.33 -12.65 15.20
C ILE A 548 5.91 -12.24 15.61
N TYR A 549 5.36 -11.18 15.02
CA TYR A 549 3.99 -10.75 15.34
C TYR A 549 2.94 -11.36 14.43
N ARG A 550 3.11 -11.36 13.13
CA ARG A 550 2.18 -12.00 12.17
C ARG A 550 2.71 -12.07 10.73
N ARG A 551 2.92 -10.95 10.05
CA ARG A 551 3.23 -10.87 8.61
C ARG A 551 4.49 -10.05 8.31
N GLY A 552 5.54 -10.29 9.06
CA GLY A 552 6.78 -9.53 8.91
C GLY A 552 6.74 -8.19 9.68
N GLY A 553 7.79 -7.40 9.49
CA GLY A 553 7.91 -6.08 10.09
C GLY A 553 8.52 -6.06 11.48
N GLY A 554 8.80 -7.18 12.11
CA GLY A 554 9.56 -7.26 13.37
C GLY A 554 10.96 -6.70 13.16
N THR A 555 11.21 -5.45 13.58
CA THR A 555 12.53 -4.83 13.52
C THR A 555 13.23 -5.06 14.86
N VAL A 556 14.43 -5.62 14.77
CA VAL A 556 15.26 -6.02 15.89
C VAL A 556 16.34 -4.98 16.12
N PHE A 557 16.46 -4.50 17.35
CA PHE A 557 17.43 -3.52 17.81
C PHE A 557 18.27 -4.18 18.89
N PRO A 558 19.50 -4.68 18.59
CA PRO A 558 20.39 -5.20 19.62
C PRO A 558 20.82 -4.09 20.58
N LEU A 559 20.91 -4.39 21.85
CA LEU A 559 21.37 -3.42 22.86
C LEU A 559 22.90 -3.24 22.82
N TYR A 560 23.60 -4.31 22.52
CA TYR A 560 25.06 -4.33 22.44
C TYR A 560 25.55 -4.83 21.08
N LEU A 561 26.67 -4.29 20.64
CA LEU A 561 27.38 -4.69 19.43
C LEU A 561 28.71 -5.37 19.80
N TYR A 562 29.00 -6.46 19.12
CA TYR A 562 30.25 -7.20 19.27
C TYR A 562 31.12 -6.90 18.04
N PRO A 563 32.42 -6.55 18.22
CA PRO A 563 33.32 -6.31 17.11
C PRO A 563 33.53 -7.58 16.28
N GLU A 564 33.71 -7.43 14.96
CA GLU A 564 34.09 -8.53 14.08
C GLU A 564 35.49 -9.00 14.45
N THR A 565 35.63 -10.26 14.89
CA THR A 565 36.93 -10.85 15.21
C THR A 565 37.59 -11.33 13.95
N ASN A 566 38.54 -10.57 13.41
CA ASN A 566 39.45 -10.99 12.36
C ASN A 566 40.55 -11.98 12.88
N GLY A 567 40.13 -13.02 13.58
CA GLY A 567 40.97 -14.19 13.85
C GLY A 567 42.27 -14.03 14.70
N GLN A 568 42.64 -12.84 15.16
CA GLN A 568 43.97 -12.58 15.69
C GLN A 568 44.13 -12.25 17.18
N ASN A 569 43.04 -12.09 17.97
CA ASN A 569 43.19 -11.90 19.44
C ASN A 569 42.06 -12.52 20.22
N ILE A 570 42.36 -13.56 20.99
CA ILE A 570 41.40 -14.30 21.83
C ILE A 570 40.89 -13.43 23.01
N GLU A 571 41.66 -12.45 23.50
CA GLU A 571 41.28 -11.55 24.60
C GLU A 571 40.27 -10.47 24.25
N GLN A 572 40.10 -10.12 22.97
CA GLN A 572 39.12 -9.14 22.51
C GLN A 572 37.71 -9.72 22.23
N LYS A 573 37.50 -11.02 22.39
CA LYS A 573 36.23 -11.71 22.10
C LYS A 573 35.03 -11.29 22.92
N ASN A 574 35.22 -10.60 24.05
CA ASN A 574 34.15 -10.29 25.01
C ASN A 574 33.87 -8.80 25.22
N VAL A 575 34.53 -7.91 24.50
CA VAL A 575 34.28 -6.47 24.63
C VAL A 575 33.09 -6.09 23.77
N ARG A 576 31.95 -5.88 24.38
CA ARG A 576 30.75 -5.37 23.72
C ARG A 576 30.64 -3.86 23.91
N ILE A 577 30.08 -3.16 22.91
CA ILE A 577 29.82 -1.74 23.00
C ILE A 577 28.30 -1.48 22.91
N PRO A 578 27.77 -0.49 23.63
CA PRO A 578 26.35 -0.13 23.50
C PRO A 578 25.98 0.33 22.09
N ASN A 579 24.89 -0.18 21.57
CA ASN A 579 24.28 0.30 20.32
C ASN A 579 23.44 1.57 20.57
N LEU A 580 24.09 2.62 21.07
CA LEU A 580 23.40 3.82 21.52
C LEU A 580 24.01 5.07 20.87
N ASN A 581 23.14 5.99 20.46
CA ASN A 581 23.56 7.34 20.07
C ASN A 581 23.98 8.14 21.30
N ILE A 582 25.27 8.48 21.37
CA ILE A 582 25.86 9.13 22.53
C ILE A 582 25.28 10.52 22.83
N GLU A 583 24.84 11.25 21.78
CA GLU A 583 24.25 12.59 21.97
C GLU A 583 22.90 12.48 22.71
N ILE A 584 22.07 11.50 22.35
CA ILE A 584 20.80 11.23 23.03
C ILE A 584 21.06 10.77 24.46
N VAL A 585 22.05 9.89 24.67
CA VAL A 585 22.44 9.41 26.00
C VAL A 585 22.95 10.56 26.89
N ASN A 586 23.77 11.45 26.36
CA ASN A 586 24.27 12.62 27.09
C ASN A 586 23.13 13.59 27.46
N HIS A 587 22.18 13.79 26.55
CA HIS A 587 20.99 14.59 26.85
C HIS A 587 20.15 13.94 27.95
N PHE A 588 20.02 12.61 27.91
CA PHE A 588 19.32 11.83 28.92
C PHE A 588 20.02 11.97 30.29
N ALA A 589 21.33 11.75 30.33
CA ALA A 589 22.17 11.86 31.55
C ALA A 589 22.02 13.25 32.19
N LYS A 590 22.08 14.32 31.40
CA LYS A 590 21.88 15.68 31.86
C LYS A 590 20.50 15.93 32.47
N LYS A 591 19.46 15.34 31.85
CA LYS A 591 18.06 15.49 32.31
C LYS A 591 17.82 14.88 33.68
N ILE A 592 18.44 13.74 33.97
CA ILE A 592 18.27 13.01 35.24
C ILE A 592 19.38 13.25 36.24
N ASP A 593 20.37 14.06 35.90
CA ASP A 593 21.56 14.35 36.72
C ASP A 593 22.27 13.08 37.18
N MET A 594 22.68 12.24 36.21
CA MET A 594 23.35 10.96 36.44
C MET A 594 24.44 10.71 35.41
N GLN A 595 25.38 9.83 35.73
CA GLN A 595 26.45 9.39 34.83
C GLN A 595 26.05 8.16 34.06
N PHE A 596 26.42 8.10 32.77
CA PHE A 596 26.25 6.91 31.95
C PHE A 596 27.44 5.97 32.12
N SER A 597 27.16 4.67 32.24
CA SER A 597 28.15 3.60 32.22
C SER A 597 27.81 2.57 31.14
N ASN A 598 28.80 2.11 30.37
CA ASN A 598 28.60 1.10 29.32
C ASN A 598 28.09 -0.24 29.85
N GLU A 599 28.36 -0.56 31.09
CA GLU A 599 27.89 -1.77 31.76
C GLU A 599 27.17 -1.40 33.07
N LYS A 600 26.22 -2.24 33.50
CA LYS A 600 25.48 -2.03 34.75
C LYS A 600 26.37 -2.27 35.94
N VAL A 601 26.56 -1.23 36.72
CA VAL A 601 27.29 -1.27 38.00
C VAL A 601 26.32 -1.00 39.16
N LYS A 602 26.62 -1.56 40.33
CA LYS A 602 25.84 -1.27 41.55
C LYS A 602 26.17 0.16 42.06
N SER A 603 25.52 1.15 41.42
CA SER A 603 25.72 2.56 41.76
C SER A 603 24.38 3.29 41.75
N ILE A 604 24.20 4.22 42.67
CA ILE A 604 23.04 5.10 42.79
C ILE A 604 23.18 6.39 41.96
N ILE A 605 24.35 6.63 41.38
CA ILE A 605 24.68 7.84 40.62
C ILE A 605 24.89 7.56 39.13
N SER A 606 24.82 6.29 38.70
CA SER A 606 25.00 5.91 37.29
C SER A 606 23.86 5.04 36.76
N PHE A 607 23.65 5.08 35.47
CA PHE A 607 22.72 4.23 34.71
C PHE A 607 23.43 3.59 33.51
N ALA A 608 22.89 2.50 33.02
CA ALA A 608 23.49 1.68 31.97
C ALA A 608 22.54 1.50 30.76
N PRO A 609 23.00 0.94 29.62
CA PRO A 609 22.16 0.66 28.46
C PRO A 609 20.89 -0.11 28.78
N ILE A 610 20.99 -1.11 29.67
CA ILE A 610 19.83 -1.92 30.07
C ILE A 610 18.77 -1.08 30.81
N ASP A 611 19.16 -0.06 31.57
CA ASP A 611 18.22 0.81 32.26
C ASP A 611 17.47 1.71 31.31
N ILE A 612 18.13 2.16 30.20
CA ILE A 612 17.46 2.88 29.12
C ILE A 612 16.47 1.97 28.41
N LEU A 613 16.85 0.72 28.11
CA LEU A 613 15.97 -0.26 27.49
C LEU A 613 14.73 -0.51 28.35
N ASP A 614 14.90 -0.70 29.65
CA ASP A 614 13.81 -0.95 30.58
C ASP A 614 12.88 0.28 30.71
N TYR A 615 13.44 1.49 30.75
CA TYR A 615 12.67 2.73 30.70
C TYR A 615 11.79 2.81 29.42
N ILE A 616 12.36 2.55 28.26
CA ILE A 616 11.66 2.52 26.97
C ILE A 616 10.56 1.45 27.01
N TYR A 617 10.88 0.28 27.53
CA TYR A 617 9.98 -0.87 27.57
C TYR A 617 8.74 -0.58 28.42
N ALA A 618 8.89 0.07 29.57
CA ALA A 618 7.78 0.53 30.41
C ALA A 618 6.86 1.52 29.67
N ILE A 619 7.45 2.50 28.98
CA ILE A 619 6.68 3.52 28.25
C ILE A 619 5.89 2.86 27.10
N LEU A 620 6.52 2.01 26.31
CA LEU A 620 5.88 1.35 25.16
C LEU A 620 4.77 0.39 25.59
N HIS A 621 4.78 -0.11 26.83
CA HIS A 621 3.71 -0.92 27.41
C HIS A 621 2.65 -0.12 28.17
N SER A 622 2.82 1.19 28.31
CA SER A 622 1.85 2.06 28.97
C SER A 622 0.58 2.25 28.09
N PRO A 623 -0.61 1.86 28.58
CA PRO A 623 -1.87 2.12 27.87
C PRO A 623 -2.10 3.61 27.60
N THR A 624 -1.80 4.46 28.56
CA THR A 624 -1.92 5.92 28.44
C THR A 624 -1.02 6.48 27.34
N TYR A 625 0.22 6.00 27.23
CA TYR A 625 1.12 6.40 26.16
C TYR A 625 0.58 5.95 24.78
N ARG A 626 0.14 4.72 24.67
CA ARG A 626 -0.40 4.14 23.44
C ARG A 626 -1.65 4.87 22.95
N GLU A 627 -2.59 5.16 23.84
CA GLU A 627 -3.81 5.89 23.50
C GLU A 627 -3.49 7.34 23.13
N LYS A 628 -2.68 8.04 23.94
CA LYS A 628 -2.31 9.43 23.70
C LYS A 628 -1.62 9.64 22.36
N TYR A 629 -0.77 8.72 21.92
CA TYR A 629 0.04 8.85 20.71
C TYR A 629 -0.35 7.87 19.61
N LYS A 630 -1.55 7.29 19.65
CA LYS A 630 -2.01 6.26 18.72
C LYS A 630 -1.88 6.66 17.26
N GLU A 631 -2.16 7.90 16.89
CA GLU A 631 -2.07 8.37 15.51
C GLU A 631 -0.62 8.42 15.00
N PHE A 632 0.33 8.76 15.87
CA PHE A 632 1.75 8.76 15.52
C PHE A 632 2.31 7.34 15.42
N LEU A 633 1.89 6.43 16.30
CA LEU A 633 2.31 5.03 16.32
C LEU A 633 1.83 4.25 15.07
N LYS A 634 0.76 4.72 14.42
CA LYS A 634 0.30 4.19 13.12
C LYS A 634 1.20 4.60 11.95
N ILE A 635 1.96 5.67 12.11
CA ILE A 635 2.71 6.30 11.01
C ILE A 635 4.15 5.81 10.99
N ASP A 636 4.85 5.84 12.14
CA ASP A 636 6.27 5.57 12.23
C ASP A 636 6.65 4.90 13.56
N PHE A 637 7.95 4.61 13.74
CA PHE A 637 8.48 4.11 14.99
C PHE A 637 8.20 5.07 16.16
N PRO A 638 7.99 4.52 17.38
CA PRO A 638 7.69 5.33 18.55
C PRO A 638 8.77 6.38 18.87
N ARG A 639 8.32 7.55 19.30
CA ARG A 639 9.16 8.54 19.96
C ARG A 639 8.96 8.50 21.46
N ILE A 640 10.05 8.32 22.20
CA ILE A 640 10.05 8.15 23.64
C ILE A 640 10.32 9.50 24.29
N PRO A 641 9.47 9.97 25.22
CA PRO A 641 9.76 11.18 25.96
C PRO A 641 10.99 10.99 26.86
N TYR A 642 11.78 12.04 27.01
CA TYR A 642 12.83 12.03 28.02
C TYR A 642 12.21 12.01 29.43
N PRO A 643 12.84 11.34 30.41
CA PRO A 643 12.33 11.34 31.76
C PRO A 643 12.28 12.76 32.35
N LYS A 644 11.28 13.01 33.17
CA LYS A 644 11.09 14.31 33.82
C LYS A 644 12.18 14.55 34.89
N ASP A 645 12.48 13.52 35.64
CA ASP A 645 13.41 13.53 36.75
C ASP A 645 13.96 12.11 37.06
N LYS A 646 14.96 12.02 37.91
CA LYS A 646 15.62 10.78 38.34
C LYS A 646 14.65 9.78 38.99
N GLU A 647 13.72 10.24 39.80
CA GLU A 647 12.78 9.38 40.52
C GLU A 647 11.81 8.71 39.56
N THR A 648 11.24 9.47 38.64
CA THR A 648 10.37 8.96 37.57
C THR A 648 11.11 7.97 36.69
N PHE A 649 12.37 8.25 36.33
CA PHE A 649 13.20 7.34 35.57
C PHE A 649 13.31 5.98 36.24
N TRP A 650 13.74 5.92 37.49
CA TRP A 650 13.95 4.65 38.18
C TRP A 650 12.67 3.88 38.47
N LYS A 651 11.54 4.58 38.70
CA LYS A 651 10.24 3.92 38.83
C LYS A 651 9.86 3.20 37.52
N LEU A 652 10.04 3.85 36.37
CA LEU A 652 9.77 3.25 35.07
C LEU A 652 10.77 2.15 34.72
N VAL A 653 12.06 2.31 35.02
CA VAL A 653 13.08 1.26 34.86
C VAL A 653 12.66 -0.01 35.58
N LYS A 654 12.25 0.11 36.89
CA LYS A 654 11.82 -1.04 37.68
C LYS A 654 10.62 -1.77 37.06
N ILE A 655 9.63 -1.02 36.59
CA ILE A 655 8.44 -1.60 35.90
C ILE A 655 8.85 -2.27 34.59
N GLY A 656 9.68 -1.61 33.81
CA GLY A 656 10.12 -2.16 32.51
C GLY A 656 10.99 -3.39 32.65
N GLU A 657 11.87 -3.43 33.66
CA GLU A 657 12.67 -4.60 34.02
C GLU A 657 11.76 -5.79 34.35
N GLU A 658 10.72 -5.58 35.18
CA GLU A 658 9.78 -6.65 35.50
C GLU A 658 8.99 -7.15 34.31
N ILE A 659 8.44 -6.26 33.51
CA ILE A 659 7.73 -6.64 32.25
C ILE A 659 8.68 -7.39 31.31
N ARG A 660 9.92 -6.93 31.14
CA ARG A 660 10.92 -7.60 30.32
C ARG A 660 11.23 -9.01 30.82
N LYS A 661 11.45 -9.17 32.14
CA LYS A 661 11.69 -10.47 32.74
C LYS A 661 10.52 -11.43 32.60
N ILE A 662 9.28 -10.93 32.70
CA ILE A 662 8.07 -11.72 32.42
C ILE A 662 8.05 -12.19 30.96
N HIS A 663 8.31 -11.28 30.02
CA HIS A 663 8.31 -11.61 28.61
C HIS A 663 9.46 -12.52 28.16
N LEU A 664 10.57 -12.52 28.90
CA LEU A 664 11.67 -13.46 28.71
C LEU A 664 11.49 -14.78 29.49
N LEU A 665 10.39 -14.93 30.26
CA LEU A 665 10.10 -16.06 31.14
C LEU A 665 11.16 -16.21 32.27
N GLU A 666 11.70 -15.09 32.76
CA GLU A 666 12.74 -15.03 33.79
C GLU A 666 12.25 -14.54 35.17
N SER A 667 11.05 -13.95 35.21
CA SER A 667 10.45 -13.50 36.44
C SER A 667 9.88 -14.71 37.21
N PRO A 668 10.10 -14.79 38.56
CA PRO A 668 9.44 -15.82 39.36
C PRO A 668 7.91 -15.78 39.30
N SER A 669 7.33 -14.67 38.87
CA SER A 669 5.87 -14.53 38.71
C SER A 669 5.29 -15.45 37.62
N VAL A 670 6.10 -15.90 36.66
CA VAL A 670 5.64 -16.82 35.60
C VAL A 670 5.41 -18.24 36.09
N GLU A 671 5.97 -18.59 37.26
CA GLU A 671 5.75 -19.89 37.88
C GLU A 671 4.40 -19.96 38.66
N LYS A 672 3.71 -18.84 38.80
CA LYS A 672 2.36 -18.78 39.41
C LYS A 672 1.31 -19.04 38.36
N PHE A 673 1.06 -20.31 38.07
CA PHE A 673 0.09 -20.72 37.05
C PHE A 673 -1.34 -20.28 37.45
N ILE A 674 -2.02 -19.59 36.54
CA ILE A 674 -3.43 -19.20 36.65
C ILE A 674 -4.35 -20.07 35.82
N THR A 675 -3.79 -20.95 34.97
CA THR A 675 -4.50 -21.89 34.13
C THR A 675 -4.41 -23.30 34.69
N GLN A 676 -5.41 -24.12 34.39
CA GLN A 676 -5.43 -25.52 34.74
C GLN A 676 -5.34 -26.36 33.47
N TYR A 677 -4.61 -27.47 33.54
CA TYR A 677 -4.51 -28.47 32.47
C TYR A 677 -4.98 -29.83 33.05
N PRO A 678 -6.33 -30.03 33.17
CA PRO A 678 -6.90 -31.09 33.98
C PRO A 678 -6.87 -32.45 33.33
N VAL A 679 -6.63 -32.53 31.99
CA VAL A 679 -6.68 -33.80 31.25
C VAL A 679 -5.26 -34.23 30.92
N ASP A 680 -4.89 -35.42 31.36
CA ASP A 680 -3.60 -36.03 31.04
C ASP A 680 -3.49 -36.43 29.57
N GLY A 681 -2.29 -36.41 29.00
CA GLY A 681 -2.11 -36.73 27.58
C GLY A 681 -0.61 -36.70 27.17
N ASN A 682 -0.39 -36.83 25.89
CA ASN A 682 0.97 -36.83 25.29
C ASN A 682 1.61 -35.45 25.11
N ASN A 683 0.96 -34.40 25.57
CA ASN A 683 1.38 -32.98 25.47
C ASN A 683 1.65 -32.48 24.02
N ILE A 684 1.09 -33.17 23.01
CA ILE A 684 1.21 -32.75 21.62
C ILE A 684 0.02 -31.87 21.25
N VAL A 685 0.29 -30.59 20.98
CA VAL A 685 -0.71 -29.63 20.52
C VAL A 685 -0.84 -29.74 19.01
N LYS A 686 -2.00 -30.20 18.52
CA LYS A 686 -2.33 -30.29 17.08
C LYS A 686 -3.20 -29.12 16.61
N LYS A 687 -4.10 -28.65 17.48
CA LYS A 687 -5.03 -27.56 17.17
C LYS A 687 -5.28 -26.69 18.39
N ILE A 688 -5.30 -25.40 18.20
CA ILE A 688 -5.69 -24.42 19.22
C ILE A 688 -6.92 -23.67 18.70
N LYS A 689 -7.93 -23.51 19.54
CA LYS A 689 -9.10 -22.67 19.29
C LYS A 689 -9.28 -21.72 20.47
N TYR A 690 -9.52 -20.44 20.17
CA TYR A 690 -9.89 -19.44 21.17
C TYR A 690 -11.33 -19.01 20.93
N GLU A 691 -12.17 -19.17 21.93
CA GLU A 691 -13.59 -18.83 21.84
C GLU A 691 -14.13 -18.49 23.23
N ASN A 692 -14.91 -17.40 23.33
CA ASN A 692 -15.52 -16.94 24.59
C ASN A 692 -14.53 -16.83 25.75
N SER A 693 -13.35 -16.25 25.51
CA SER A 693 -12.25 -16.10 26.48
C SER A 693 -11.63 -17.43 26.97
N ASN A 694 -11.95 -18.56 26.36
CA ASN A 694 -11.36 -19.85 26.64
C ASN A 694 -10.42 -20.30 25.53
N VAL A 695 -9.35 -20.98 25.91
CA VAL A 695 -8.43 -21.65 24.99
C VAL A 695 -8.72 -23.14 25.00
N TYR A 696 -9.05 -23.68 23.84
CA TYR A 696 -9.26 -25.12 23.65
C TYR A 696 -8.04 -25.70 22.94
N ILE A 697 -7.50 -26.80 23.46
CA ILE A 697 -6.36 -27.52 22.90
C ILE A 697 -6.86 -28.89 22.43
N ASN A 698 -6.69 -29.17 21.12
CA ASN A 698 -7.08 -30.42 20.46
C ASN A 698 -8.60 -30.74 20.50
N GLY A 699 -9.44 -29.78 20.90
CA GLY A 699 -10.89 -29.94 20.99
C GLY A 699 -11.67 -28.99 20.09
#